data_793869e887d9272c8ec899de352ca9f0
#
_entry.id   793869e887d9272c8ec899de352ca9f0
#
_cell.length_a   1.000
_cell.length_b   1.000
_cell.length_c   1.000
_cell.angle_alpha   90.00
_cell.angle_beta   90.00
_cell.angle_gamma   90.00
#
_symmetry.space_group_name_H-M   'P 1'
#
loop_
_entity.id
_entity.type
_entity.pdbx_description
1 polymer ?
#
loop_
_entity_poly.entity_id
_entity_poly.type
_entity_poly.pdbx_seq_one_letter_code
_entity_poly.pdbx_strand_id
1 'polypeptide(L)'
;MQKIDAVLESRNRTLRTWPGKLLLGPTGKRLFADYLDKVPGFWGRIDFIHKLNLPGLYRVLPEEEEDALEAAEAVWYPSHLHLSFSQDDIVFSEDKWITWEDVAVSCQRWENRSHAPLTLSFSCCGVFSVHPQADGCAFTWNVNSHDFVLAGGIASLPAALCREGSITLMPGETLELCLAAALDDRARTGEKELVRRAQKALAGDGLLAEQEADYAAWFEDVPVFRCSDPLLETTWWYRWYLMRNSYAEPNAGNFHHGVFYEGRSHKVVKDVLDPWGHEFSQLIPMSTPMHLIDARWKKDGYACREAMASLLDSMDADGAFRTMMMDKFSFVFPNFSQWAIYQYLLVHDDDLAYVKTLLPGLKKNVRGMWELQKNEADDLQIVYNHRRTGKEYQPAFWYFRGYPENAADETGYDWLKRVDTSIYLYLNARGVALLARKAGDTEAAWFDGLADRLSEQILQKMWDEETGFFYGLHHETEEKAKVKCIDGIYPLWAQITDERHLSVIDAFADPKEFAVGSAFTSVTKKCPAYRPQGGWRGHFLKGRDGCMWDGPSWPYTTSIVLDAIALQSKRHQHRYDAVFRKFLREYCWEHYRNQNLHEPYLVEHYNAETGEMLSDEVDYNHSFLIDLLIRHVAGFTPTETGFEVDPIDVGLKQYEFDRLPLRGHFVRIVYGERQGFQVTIDGETVFQAEKPERYLHTL
;
A
#
# COMPACT_ATOMS: atom_id res chain seq x y z
N MET A 1 18.11 9.40 8.87
CA MET A 1 18.70 8.20 8.32
C MET A 1 18.79 7.06 9.31
N GLN A 2 19.15 7.28 10.49
CA GLN A 2 19.62 6.26 11.45
C GLN A 2 18.66 5.11 11.82
N LYS A 3 17.39 5.11 11.40
CA LYS A 3 16.45 4.06 11.84
C LYS A 3 15.77 3.30 10.73
N ILE A 4 15.47 3.92 9.61
CA ILE A 4 14.93 3.15 8.49
C ILE A 4 16.00 2.22 7.92
N ASP A 5 17.26 2.67 7.88
CA ASP A 5 18.36 1.80 7.46
C ASP A 5 18.50 0.61 8.41
N ALA A 6 18.53 0.82 9.75
CA ALA A 6 18.66 -0.25 10.71
C ALA A 6 17.51 -1.28 10.63
N VAL A 7 16.31 -0.82 10.35
CA VAL A 7 15.12 -1.68 10.20
C VAL A 7 15.12 -2.43 8.88
N LEU A 8 15.59 -1.79 7.84
CA LEU A 8 15.66 -2.36 6.50
C LEU A 8 17.04 -2.98 6.17
N GLU A 9 18.06 -2.80 7.02
CA GLU A 9 19.26 -3.65 7.03
C GLU A 9 18.93 -5.14 7.14
N SER A 10 17.81 -5.47 7.72
CA SER A 10 17.29 -6.83 7.73
C SER A 10 17.06 -7.42 6.34
N ARG A 11 16.76 -6.59 5.34
CA ARG A 11 16.66 -6.99 3.93
C ARG A 11 18.01 -7.01 3.22
N ASN A 12 19.06 -6.62 3.89
CA ASN A 12 20.43 -6.60 3.40
C ASN A 12 20.95 -8.02 3.25
N ARG A 13 20.59 -8.69 2.15
CA ARG A 13 20.91 -10.09 1.91
C ARG A 13 21.30 -10.34 0.49
N THR A 14 22.10 -11.37 0.32
CA THR A 14 22.44 -11.90 -0.98
C THR A 14 21.16 -12.24 -1.74
N LEU A 15 20.91 -11.63 -2.88
CA LEU A 15 19.73 -11.83 -3.72
C LEU A 15 19.46 -13.31 -4.04
N ARG A 16 20.50 -14.12 -4.15
CA ARG A 16 20.41 -15.56 -4.38
C ARG A 16 19.64 -16.34 -3.33
N THR A 17 19.57 -15.83 -2.11
CA THR A 17 18.85 -16.47 -1.00
C THR A 17 17.46 -15.89 -0.79
N TRP A 18 17.10 -14.81 -1.49
CA TRP A 18 15.79 -14.19 -1.37
C TRP A 18 14.78 -14.86 -2.30
N PRO A 19 13.71 -15.45 -1.77
CA PRO A 19 12.79 -16.27 -2.56
C PRO A 19 11.69 -15.48 -3.26
N GLY A 20 11.78 -14.19 -3.34
CA GLY A 20 10.74 -13.34 -3.90
C GLY A 20 11.28 -12.21 -4.74
N LYS A 21 10.37 -11.43 -5.32
CA LYS A 21 10.68 -10.23 -6.06
C LYS A 21 10.66 -9.05 -5.09
N LEU A 22 11.75 -8.33 -4.97
CA LEU A 22 11.80 -7.06 -4.29
C LEU A 22 11.88 -5.95 -5.33
N LEU A 23 11.32 -4.80 -5.02
CA LEU A 23 11.55 -3.62 -5.82
C LEU A 23 12.95 -3.07 -5.56
N LEU A 24 13.61 -2.59 -6.60
CA LEU A 24 14.78 -1.76 -6.45
C LEU A 24 14.34 -0.46 -5.75
N GLY A 25 14.75 -0.30 -4.53
CA GLY A 25 14.45 0.93 -3.79
C GLY A 25 15.52 2.00 -4.00
N PRO A 26 15.13 3.25 -3.89
CA PRO A 26 13.76 3.71 -3.90
C PRO A 26 13.17 3.64 -5.29
N THR A 27 11.86 3.46 -5.38
CA THR A 27 11.16 3.64 -6.65
C THR A 27 11.10 5.12 -7.01
N GLY A 28 11.13 5.45 -8.29
CA GLY A 28 10.73 6.75 -8.79
C GLY A 28 9.21 6.95 -8.74
N LYS A 29 8.78 8.13 -9.14
CA LYS A 29 7.34 8.46 -9.24
C LYS A 29 6.62 7.60 -10.29
N ARG A 30 7.32 7.27 -11.38
CA ARG A 30 6.81 6.54 -12.55
C ARG A 30 7.69 5.36 -12.95
N LEU A 31 8.99 5.43 -12.65
CA LEU A 31 9.97 4.42 -13.00
C LEU A 31 10.25 3.54 -11.81
N PHE A 32 10.15 2.24 -12.00
CA PHE A 32 10.58 1.27 -11.01
C PHE A 32 11.08 -0.02 -11.66
N ALA A 33 11.80 -0.80 -10.92
CA ALA A 33 12.36 -2.04 -11.38
C ALA A 33 12.24 -3.12 -10.32
N ASP A 34 12.08 -4.35 -10.75
CA ASP A 34 12.36 -5.51 -9.91
C ASP A 34 13.86 -5.55 -9.58
N TYR A 35 14.29 -6.46 -8.74
CA TYR A 35 15.68 -6.77 -8.55
C TYR A 35 16.36 -6.91 -9.89
N LEU A 36 17.30 -6.04 -10.12
CA LEU A 36 18.20 -6.11 -11.26
C LEU A 36 19.50 -6.77 -10.82
N ASP A 37 19.44 -8.08 -10.56
CA ASP A 37 20.60 -8.92 -10.26
C ASP A 37 21.49 -9.14 -11.49
N LYS A 38 21.02 -8.77 -12.67
CA LYS A 38 21.80 -8.77 -13.89
C LYS A 38 22.72 -7.56 -13.93
N VAL A 39 23.98 -7.82 -14.18
CA VAL A 39 25.06 -6.83 -14.19
C VAL A 39 25.84 -6.90 -15.49
N PRO A 40 26.53 -5.80 -15.88
CA PRO A 40 26.42 -4.42 -15.37
C PRO A 40 25.33 -3.63 -16.09
N GLY A 41 24.75 -2.64 -15.40
CA GLY A 41 23.77 -1.73 -15.92
C GLY A 41 22.33 -2.04 -15.52
N PHE A 42 21.37 -1.47 -16.23
CA PHE A 42 19.94 -1.66 -15.98
C PHE A 42 19.33 -2.64 -16.99
N TRP A 43 19.27 -3.90 -16.61
CA TRP A 43 18.69 -5.00 -17.37
C TRP A 43 17.54 -5.64 -16.62
N GLY A 44 16.78 -6.49 -17.34
CA GLY A 44 15.68 -7.23 -16.77
C GLY A 44 14.41 -6.41 -16.80
N ARG A 45 13.53 -6.64 -15.84
CA ARG A 45 12.22 -6.03 -15.87
C ARG A 45 12.23 -4.65 -15.25
N ILE A 46 11.98 -3.65 -16.09
CA ILE A 46 11.83 -2.25 -15.72
C ILE A 46 10.46 -1.81 -16.16
N ASP A 47 9.71 -1.16 -15.29
CA ASP A 47 8.41 -0.59 -15.59
C ASP A 47 8.46 0.93 -15.59
N PHE A 48 7.81 1.52 -16.59
CA PHE A 48 7.59 2.94 -16.67
C PHE A 48 6.09 3.23 -16.74
N ILE A 49 5.59 4.16 -15.92
CA ILE A 49 4.17 4.50 -15.75
C ILE A 49 3.26 3.30 -15.38
N HIS A 50 3.83 2.25 -14.84
CA HIS A 50 3.15 1.05 -14.35
C HIS A 50 2.42 0.21 -15.40
N LYS A 51 2.88 0.30 -16.65
CA LYS A 51 2.29 -0.42 -17.77
C LYS A 51 3.28 -0.86 -18.83
N LEU A 52 4.43 -0.21 -18.91
CA LEU A 52 5.44 -0.51 -19.91
C LEU A 52 6.54 -1.36 -19.29
N ASN A 53 6.46 -2.65 -19.50
CA ASN A 53 7.54 -3.57 -19.16
C ASN A 53 8.69 -3.45 -20.17
N LEU A 54 9.74 -2.78 -19.76
CA LEU A 54 10.94 -2.65 -20.58
C LEU A 54 11.90 -3.82 -20.27
N PRO A 55 12.56 -4.41 -21.27
CA PRO A 55 13.53 -5.49 -21.07
C PRO A 55 14.84 -5.00 -20.45
N GLY A 56 14.96 -3.72 -20.23
CA GLY A 56 16.11 -3.01 -19.67
C GLY A 56 16.27 -1.65 -20.33
N LEU A 57 17.28 -0.89 -19.93
CA LEU A 57 17.62 0.41 -20.48
C LEU A 57 18.97 0.36 -21.21
N TYR A 58 20.02 -0.03 -20.51
CA TYR A 58 21.37 -0.09 -21.01
C TYR A 58 22.22 -1.14 -20.29
N ARG A 59 23.31 -1.50 -20.91
CA ARG A 59 24.32 -2.40 -20.36
C ARG A 59 25.73 -1.93 -20.70
N VAL A 60 26.70 -2.33 -19.88
CA VAL A 60 28.12 -2.17 -20.13
C VAL A 60 28.77 -3.53 -19.88
N LEU A 61 29.31 -4.16 -20.90
CA LEU A 61 29.87 -5.50 -20.82
C LEU A 61 31.28 -5.54 -21.40
N PRO A 62 32.16 -6.46 -20.94
CA PRO A 62 33.33 -6.85 -21.71
C PRO A 62 32.92 -7.19 -23.15
N GLU A 63 33.73 -6.78 -24.15
CA GLU A 63 33.39 -6.89 -25.58
C GLU A 63 33.16 -8.34 -26.01
N GLU A 64 33.77 -9.30 -25.32
CA GLU A 64 33.66 -10.73 -25.60
C GLU A 64 32.43 -11.39 -24.95
N GLU A 65 31.68 -10.65 -24.10
CA GLU A 65 30.52 -11.15 -23.35
C GLU A 65 29.21 -10.67 -24.00
N GLU A 66 28.31 -11.61 -24.28
CA GLU A 66 27.00 -11.31 -24.84
C GLU A 66 25.89 -11.27 -23.75
N ASP A 67 26.06 -12.05 -22.70
CA ASP A 67 25.10 -12.20 -21.60
C ASP A 67 25.49 -11.42 -20.33
N ALA A 68 24.52 -11.23 -19.47
CA ALA A 68 24.75 -10.64 -18.16
C ALA A 68 25.70 -11.48 -17.32
N LEU A 69 26.63 -10.83 -16.63
CA LEU A 69 27.50 -11.47 -15.66
C LEU A 69 26.67 -11.85 -14.42
N GLU A 70 27.01 -12.99 -13.81
CA GLU A 70 26.41 -13.37 -12.54
C GLU A 70 27.08 -12.63 -11.38
N ALA A 71 26.33 -11.85 -10.61
CA ALA A 71 26.83 -11.25 -9.40
C ALA A 71 27.22 -12.32 -8.37
N ALA A 72 28.44 -12.23 -7.84
CA ALA A 72 28.89 -13.11 -6.76
C ALA A 72 28.21 -12.71 -5.45
N GLU A 73 28.05 -11.41 -5.23
CA GLU A 73 27.33 -10.82 -4.12
C GLU A 73 26.35 -9.77 -4.65
N ALA A 74 25.14 -9.76 -4.09
CA ALA A 74 24.15 -8.76 -4.34
C ALA A 74 23.46 -8.41 -3.04
N VAL A 75 23.57 -7.14 -2.63
CA VAL A 75 23.08 -6.63 -1.35
C VAL A 75 22.06 -5.55 -1.64
N TRP A 76 20.84 -5.75 -1.13
CA TRP A 76 19.76 -4.79 -1.27
C TRP A 76 19.73 -3.83 -0.07
N TYR A 77 19.80 -2.55 -0.36
CA TYR A 77 19.53 -1.46 0.58
C TYR A 77 18.22 -0.76 0.21
N PRO A 78 17.53 -0.11 1.14
CA PRO A 78 16.32 0.65 0.80
C PRO A 78 16.56 1.73 -0.26
N SER A 79 17.75 2.33 -0.24
CA SER A 79 18.15 3.44 -1.11
C SER A 79 18.80 3.03 -2.42
N HIS A 80 19.37 1.80 -2.51
CA HIS A 80 20.12 1.32 -3.67
C HIS A 80 20.31 -0.19 -3.64
N LEU A 81 20.88 -0.75 -4.71
CA LEU A 81 21.34 -2.13 -4.80
C LEU A 81 22.86 -2.12 -5.05
N HIS A 82 23.60 -2.83 -4.19
CA HIS A 82 25.03 -3.08 -4.37
C HIS A 82 25.27 -4.47 -4.95
N LEU A 83 26.09 -4.55 -5.99
CA LEU A 83 26.47 -5.78 -6.68
C LEU A 83 27.96 -5.88 -6.79
N SER A 84 28.53 -7.09 -6.62
CA SER A 84 29.94 -7.32 -6.86
C SER A 84 30.18 -8.66 -7.57
N PHE A 85 31.28 -8.72 -8.28
CA PHE A 85 31.69 -9.87 -9.08
C PHE A 85 33.21 -9.90 -9.19
N SER A 86 33.77 -11.11 -9.22
CA SER A 86 35.20 -11.34 -9.49
C SER A 86 35.33 -12.64 -10.24
N GLN A 87 35.84 -12.57 -11.46
CA GLN A 87 36.09 -13.72 -12.33
C GLN A 87 37.34 -13.44 -13.19
N ASP A 88 38.21 -14.42 -13.31
CA ASP A 88 39.34 -14.42 -14.24
C ASP A 88 40.19 -13.14 -14.28
N ASP A 89 40.58 -12.60 -13.16
CA ASP A 89 41.34 -11.36 -13.08
C ASP A 89 40.58 -10.05 -13.39
N ILE A 90 39.25 -10.10 -13.54
CA ILE A 90 38.39 -8.93 -13.61
C ILE A 90 37.65 -8.78 -12.25
N VAL A 91 37.76 -7.62 -11.64
CA VAL A 91 36.98 -7.28 -10.43
C VAL A 91 36.02 -6.14 -10.77
N PHE A 92 34.78 -6.34 -10.41
CA PHE A 92 33.69 -5.42 -10.70
C PHE A 92 32.84 -5.17 -9.46
N SER A 93 32.41 -3.94 -9.26
CA SER A 93 31.32 -3.61 -8.36
C SER A 93 30.40 -2.55 -8.96
N GLU A 94 29.14 -2.57 -8.59
CA GLU A 94 28.11 -1.65 -9.07
C GLU A 94 27.16 -1.27 -7.95
N ASP A 95 26.93 0.03 -7.80
CA ASP A 95 25.81 0.58 -7.04
C ASP A 95 24.79 1.15 -8.00
N LYS A 96 23.53 0.71 -7.91
CA LYS A 96 22.47 1.20 -8.79
C LYS A 96 21.17 1.53 -8.05
N TRP A 97 20.48 2.55 -8.52
CA TRP A 97 19.24 3.04 -7.94
C TRP A 97 18.36 3.77 -8.96
N ILE A 98 17.14 4.05 -8.55
CA ILE A 98 16.22 4.96 -9.27
C ILE A 98 15.96 6.16 -8.38
N THR A 99 16.20 7.37 -8.89
CA THR A 99 15.90 8.61 -8.16
C THR A 99 14.39 8.84 -8.10
N TRP A 100 13.95 9.64 -7.13
CA TRP A 100 12.52 10.03 -7.04
C TRP A 100 12.00 10.72 -8.32
N GLU A 101 12.88 11.38 -9.06
CA GLU A 101 12.57 12.06 -10.34
C GLU A 101 12.74 11.16 -11.57
N ASP A 102 12.63 9.85 -11.40
CA ASP A 102 12.60 8.84 -12.49
C ASP A 102 13.89 8.76 -13.32
N VAL A 103 15.04 8.86 -12.68
CA VAL A 103 16.34 8.63 -13.33
C VAL A 103 16.98 7.35 -12.78
N ALA A 104 17.25 6.40 -13.67
CA ALA A 104 17.97 5.16 -13.35
C ALA A 104 19.49 5.42 -13.40
N VAL A 105 20.17 5.28 -12.28
CA VAL A 105 21.60 5.55 -12.12
C VAL A 105 22.35 4.26 -11.76
N SER A 106 23.49 4.02 -12.42
CA SER A 106 24.42 2.92 -12.16
C SER A 106 25.82 3.49 -12.06
N CYS A 107 26.49 3.32 -10.93
CA CYS A 107 27.89 3.67 -10.73
C CYS A 107 28.71 2.40 -10.56
N GLN A 108 29.69 2.23 -11.40
CA GLN A 108 30.46 1.01 -11.56
C GLN A 108 31.93 1.27 -11.33
N ARG A 109 32.61 0.28 -10.74
CA ARG A 109 34.06 0.22 -10.62
C ARG A 109 34.57 -1.06 -11.26
N TRP A 110 35.45 -0.92 -12.25
CA TRP A 110 36.10 -1.99 -12.93
C TRP A 110 37.59 -2.00 -12.65
N GLU A 111 38.18 -3.14 -12.40
CA GLU A 111 39.62 -3.34 -12.21
C GLU A 111 40.11 -4.48 -13.12
N ASN A 112 41.00 -4.17 -14.02
CA ASN A 112 41.64 -5.17 -14.90
C ASN A 112 42.91 -5.69 -14.27
N ARG A 113 42.85 -6.86 -13.63
CA ARG A 113 44.02 -7.59 -13.07
C ARG A 113 44.63 -8.55 -14.02
N SER A 114 44.10 -8.67 -15.22
CA SER A 114 44.62 -9.55 -16.27
C SER A 114 45.90 -9.02 -16.92
N HIS A 115 46.50 -9.82 -17.79
CA HIS A 115 47.65 -9.43 -18.56
C HIS A 115 47.32 -8.85 -19.96
N ALA A 116 46.03 -8.74 -20.31
CA ALA A 116 45.50 -8.25 -21.57
C ALA A 116 44.61 -7.00 -21.37
N PRO A 117 44.49 -6.12 -22.37
CA PRO A 117 43.53 -5.04 -22.35
C PRO A 117 42.11 -5.56 -22.21
N LEU A 118 41.27 -4.91 -21.39
CA LEU A 118 39.84 -5.16 -21.21
C LEU A 118 39.08 -4.04 -21.92
N THR A 119 38.32 -4.36 -22.95
CA THR A 119 37.41 -3.39 -23.58
C THR A 119 35.99 -3.58 -23.08
N LEU A 120 35.40 -2.52 -22.51
CA LEU A 120 34.01 -2.47 -22.06
C LEU A 120 33.18 -1.81 -23.16
N SER A 121 32.11 -2.47 -23.57
CA SER A 121 31.18 -1.99 -24.59
C SER A 121 29.85 -1.56 -23.99
N PHE A 122 29.41 -0.35 -24.35
CA PHE A 122 28.09 0.19 -23.99
C PHE A 122 27.06 -0.14 -25.05
N SER A 123 25.89 -0.57 -24.66
CA SER A 123 24.74 -0.74 -25.55
C SER A 123 23.41 -0.42 -24.87
N CYS A 124 22.47 0.11 -25.64
CA CYS A 124 21.06 0.22 -25.25
C CYS A 124 20.34 -1.09 -25.52
N CYS A 125 19.19 -1.31 -24.87
CA CYS A 125 18.35 -2.47 -25.17
C CYS A 125 17.84 -2.45 -26.61
N GLY A 126 17.78 -3.62 -27.24
CA GLY A 126 17.55 -3.77 -28.70
C GLY A 126 16.17 -3.34 -29.20
N VAL A 127 15.21 -3.00 -28.30
CA VAL A 127 13.90 -2.47 -28.68
C VAL A 127 13.92 -0.97 -28.99
N PHE A 128 15.01 -0.27 -28.66
CA PHE A 128 15.13 1.17 -28.81
C PHE A 128 15.78 1.58 -30.13
N SER A 129 15.24 2.66 -30.71
CA SER A 129 15.94 3.39 -31.79
C SER A 129 16.85 4.42 -31.15
N VAL A 130 18.16 4.22 -31.25
CA VAL A 130 19.17 5.04 -30.57
C VAL A 130 19.67 6.16 -31.45
N HIS A 131 19.81 7.36 -30.90
CA HIS A 131 20.26 8.57 -31.60
C HIS A 131 21.42 9.22 -30.84
N PRO A 132 22.61 9.37 -31.45
CA PRO A 132 23.71 10.09 -30.81
C PRO A 132 23.34 11.54 -30.47
N GLN A 133 23.82 12.01 -29.31
CA GLN A 133 23.72 13.39 -28.86
C GLN A 133 25.12 13.91 -28.51
N ALA A 134 25.27 15.23 -28.45
CA ALA A 134 26.60 15.83 -28.20
C ALA A 134 27.23 15.34 -26.86
N ASP A 135 26.42 15.14 -25.86
CA ASP A 135 26.84 14.84 -24.48
C ASP A 135 26.22 13.54 -23.93
N GLY A 136 25.86 12.61 -24.83
CA GLY A 136 25.26 11.31 -24.47
C GLY A 136 24.58 10.66 -25.65
N CYS A 137 23.57 9.85 -25.40
CA CYS A 137 22.69 9.32 -26.44
C CYS A 137 21.22 9.44 -26.02
N ALA A 138 20.35 9.58 -26.99
CA ALA A 138 18.92 9.51 -26.80
C ALA A 138 18.38 8.23 -27.45
N PHE A 139 17.23 7.79 -27.00
CA PHE A 139 16.52 6.69 -27.62
C PHE A 139 15.01 6.96 -27.66
N THR A 140 14.36 6.29 -28.60
CA THR A 140 12.90 6.27 -28.71
C THR A 140 12.39 4.86 -28.91
N TRP A 141 11.18 4.63 -28.43
CA TRP A 141 10.44 3.40 -28.67
C TRP A 141 8.97 3.72 -28.91
N ASN A 142 8.46 3.31 -30.05
CA ASN A 142 7.05 3.45 -30.37
C ASN A 142 6.25 2.32 -29.73
N VAL A 143 5.41 2.65 -28.75
CA VAL A 143 4.58 1.67 -28.05
C VAL A 143 3.28 1.50 -28.84
N ASN A 144 3.27 0.52 -29.75
CA ASN A 144 2.19 0.30 -30.73
C ASN A 144 0.79 0.06 -30.14
N SER A 145 0.69 -0.29 -28.87
CA SER A 145 -0.59 -0.55 -28.19
C SER A 145 -1.25 0.70 -27.62
N HIS A 146 -0.52 1.81 -27.61
CA HIS A 146 -0.98 3.11 -27.11
C HIS A 146 -0.41 4.16 -28.07
N ASP A 147 -1.13 5.25 -28.32
CA ASP A 147 -0.60 6.42 -29.05
C ASP A 147 0.48 7.13 -28.20
N PHE A 148 1.55 6.41 -27.91
CA PHE A 148 2.56 6.78 -26.96
C PHE A 148 3.96 6.46 -27.54
N VAL A 149 4.84 7.44 -27.50
CA VAL A 149 6.25 7.28 -27.83
C VAL A 149 7.09 7.50 -26.59
N LEU A 150 7.69 6.44 -26.08
CA LEU A 150 8.68 6.55 -25.01
C LEU A 150 9.94 7.21 -25.59
N ALA A 151 10.41 8.24 -24.92
CA ALA A 151 11.72 8.83 -25.16
C ALA A 151 12.62 8.63 -23.95
N GLY A 152 13.91 8.50 -24.17
CA GLY A 152 14.90 8.44 -23.12
C GLY A 152 16.17 9.20 -23.50
N GLY A 153 16.89 9.63 -22.48
CA GLY A 153 18.22 10.21 -22.60
C GLY A 153 19.19 9.53 -21.65
N ILE A 154 20.34 9.11 -22.16
CA ILE A 154 21.41 8.46 -21.39
C ILE A 154 22.65 9.36 -21.43
N ALA A 155 23.26 9.52 -20.26
CA ALA A 155 24.55 10.17 -20.09
C ALA A 155 25.52 9.23 -19.36
N SER A 156 26.82 9.42 -19.56
CA SER A 156 27.87 8.67 -18.86
C SER A 156 28.99 9.56 -18.35
N LEU A 157 29.66 9.11 -17.30
CA LEU A 157 30.94 9.62 -16.84
C LEU A 157 31.95 8.45 -16.84
N PRO A 158 33.01 8.47 -17.67
CA PRO A 158 33.34 9.53 -18.65
C PRO A 158 32.35 9.59 -19.83
N ALA A 159 32.08 10.78 -20.34
CA ALA A 159 31.16 11.02 -21.44
C ALA A 159 31.53 10.29 -22.74
N ALA A 160 32.79 9.90 -22.89
CA ALA A 160 33.29 9.13 -24.03
C ALA A 160 32.54 7.78 -24.19
N LEU A 161 32.18 7.11 -23.12
CA LEU A 161 31.53 5.79 -23.17
C LEU A 161 30.26 5.81 -24.02
N CYS A 162 29.32 6.74 -23.75
CA CYS A 162 28.09 6.86 -24.55
C CYS A 162 28.31 7.37 -25.98
N ARG A 163 29.39 8.15 -26.22
CA ARG A 163 29.68 8.71 -27.55
C ARG A 163 30.42 7.74 -28.46
N GLU A 164 31.40 7.02 -27.91
CA GLU A 164 32.29 6.15 -28.63
C GLU A 164 31.85 4.68 -28.61
N GLY A 165 30.93 4.34 -27.70
CA GLY A 165 30.36 3.02 -27.55
C GLY A 165 31.24 2.04 -26.77
N SER A 166 32.49 2.35 -26.50
CA SER A 166 33.40 1.51 -25.72
C SER A 166 34.51 2.31 -25.03
N ILE A 167 35.14 1.66 -24.05
CA ILE A 167 36.31 2.16 -23.34
C ILE A 167 37.26 0.98 -23.01
N THR A 168 38.55 1.16 -23.15
CA THR A 168 39.52 0.10 -22.90
C THR A 168 40.37 0.40 -21.65
N LEU A 169 40.46 -0.59 -20.77
CA LEU A 169 41.33 -0.60 -19.58
C LEU A 169 42.58 -1.44 -19.87
N MET A 170 43.74 -0.87 -19.64
CA MET A 170 45.00 -1.62 -19.73
C MET A 170 45.20 -2.50 -18.49
N PRO A 171 46.08 -3.50 -18.54
CA PRO A 171 46.45 -4.33 -17.40
C PRO A 171 46.84 -3.48 -16.17
N GLY A 172 46.24 -3.76 -15.01
CA GLY A 172 46.47 -3.06 -13.77
C GLY A 172 45.70 -1.74 -13.63
N GLU A 173 44.93 -1.32 -14.63
CA GLU A 173 44.09 -0.11 -14.53
C GLU A 173 42.76 -0.36 -13.81
N THR A 174 42.30 0.71 -13.18
CA THR A 174 40.94 0.80 -12.57
C THR A 174 40.19 1.91 -13.26
N LEU A 175 38.91 1.66 -13.57
CA LEU A 175 37.98 2.63 -14.13
C LEU A 175 36.77 2.77 -13.20
N GLU A 176 36.46 3.99 -12.84
CA GLU A 176 35.18 4.34 -12.27
C GLU A 176 34.34 4.99 -13.36
N LEU A 177 33.12 4.49 -13.51
CA LEU A 177 32.17 5.02 -14.49
C LEU A 177 30.77 5.06 -13.90
N CYS A 178 30.01 6.09 -14.26
CA CYS A 178 28.59 6.18 -13.91
C CYS A 178 27.76 6.41 -15.17
N LEU A 179 26.58 5.82 -15.20
CA LEU A 179 25.59 6.03 -16.24
C LEU A 179 24.25 6.41 -15.61
N ALA A 180 23.54 7.28 -16.30
CA ALA A 180 22.18 7.65 -15.90
C ALA A 180 21.27 7.62 -17.13
N ALA A 181 20.03 7.14 -16.94
CA ALA A 181 18.98 7.15 -17.95
C ALA A 181 17.71 7.81 -17.40
N ALA A 182 17.25 8.85 -18.07
CA ALA A 182 15.99 9.53 -17.80
C ALA A 182 14.97 9.21 -18.90
N LEU A 183 13.72 8.98 -18.53
CA LEU A 183 12.63 8.59 -19.43
C LEU A 183 11.43 9.53 -19.31
N ASP A 184 10.71 9.71 -20.42
CA ASP A 184 9.39 10.35 -20.42
C ASP A 184 8.60 10.01 -21.70
N ASP A 185 7.33 10.41 -21.75
CA ASP A 185 6.59 10.54 -23.00
C ASP A 185 7.25 11.62 -23.86
N ARG A 186 7.54 11.29 -25.12
CA ARG A 186 8.14 12.21 -26.08
C ARG A 186 7.29 13.46 -26.31
N ALA A 187 5.99 13.33 -26.20
CA ALA A 187 5.07 14.46 -26.33
C ALA A 187 5.21 15.50 -25.20
N ARG A 188 5.73 15.06 -24.05
CA ARG A 188 5.91 15.89 -22.86
C ARG A 188 7.34 16.43 -22.73
N THR A 189 8.32 15.57 -22.98
CA THR A 189 9.74 15.91 -22.78
C THR A 189 10.57 15.46 -23.97
N GLY A 190 11.26 16.41 -24.59
CA GLY A 190 12.14 16.13 -25.72
C GLY A 190 13.44 15.44 -25.31
N GLU A 191 14.02 14.68 -26.25
CA GLU A 191 15.22 13.87 -26.04
C GLU A 191 16.41 14.64 -25.45
N LYS A 192 16.66 15.88 -25.91
CA LYS A 192 17.74 16.75 -25.36
C LYS A 192 17.56 17.04 -23.87
N GLU A 193 16.34 17.28 -23.46
CA GLU A 193 16.04 17.55 -22.05
C GLU A 193 16.25 16.28 -21.21
N LEU A 194 15.90 15.11 -21.73
CA LEU A 194 16.12 13.83 -21.05
C LEU A 194 17.61 13.54 -20.89
N VAL A 195 18.43 13.78 -21.91
CA VAL A 195 19.90 13.70 -21.77
C VAL A 195 20.40 14.67 -20.71
N ARG A 196 19.89 15.91 -20.68
CA ARG A 196 20.25 16.91 -19.65
C ARG A 196 19.85 16.45 -18.25
N ARG A 197 18.69 15.81 -18.08
CA ARG A 197 18.28 15.23 -16.79
C ARG A 197 19.21 14.11 -16.35
N ALA A 198 19.60 13.23 -17.28
CA ALA A 198 20.57 12.17 -17.00
C ALA A 198 21.94 12.75 -16.60
N GLN A 199 22.43 13.79 -17.29
CA GLN A 199 23.66 14.48 -16.93
C GLN A 199 23.59 15.13 -15.55
N LYS A 200 22.46 15.77 -15.24
CA LYS A 200 22.24 16.40 -13.92
C LYS A 200 22.31 15.36 -12.79
N ALA A 201 21.78 14.16 -13.02
CA ALA A 201 21.84 13.08 -12.02
C ALA A 201 23.26 12.51 -11.83
N LEU A 202 24.19 12.82 -12.73
CA LEU A 202 25.61 12.48 -12.62
C LEU A 202 26.49 13.65 -12.19
N ALA A 203 25.90 14.81 -11.92
CA ALA A 203 26.64 16.03 -11.52
C ALA A 203 26.79 16.09 -10.00
N GLY A 204 27.93 15.65 -9.48
CA GLY A 204 28.23 15.69 -8.04
C GLY A 204 29.40 14.77 -7.68
N ASP A 205 29.98 15.03 -6.52
CA ASP A 205 31.04 14.20 -5.96
C ASP A 205 30.45 13.37 -4.80
N GLY A 206 29.95 12.17 -5.07
CA GLY A 206 29.33 11.33 -4.03
C GLY A 206 27.86 11.02 -4.27
N LEU A 207 27.54 10.64 -5.50
CA LEU A 207 26.19 10.40 -6.00
C LEU A 207 25.39 9.42 -5.12
N LEU A 208 26.02 8.37 -4.61
CA LEU A 208 25.36 7.41 -3.73
C LEU A 208 24.98 8.04 -2.39
N ALA A 209 25.88 8.85 -1.78
CA ALA A 209 25.60 9.53 -0.52
C ALA A 209 24.46 10.57 -0.67
N GLU A 210 24.40 11.26 -1.81
CA GLU A 210 23.29 12.16 -2.13
C GLU A 210 21.96 11.37 -2.25
N GLN A 211 21.96 10.22 -2.91
CA GLN A 211 20.80 9.34 -3.03
C GLN A 211 20.32 8.84 -1.65
N GLU A 212 21.24 8.40 -0.80
CA GLU A 212 20.93 7.99 0.58
C GLU A 212 20.33 9.14 1.39
N ALA A 213 20.88 10.36 1.24
CA ALA A 213 20.37 11.55 1.91
C ALA A 213 18.96 11.92 1.43
N ASP A 214 18.71 11.93 0.12
CA ASP A 214 17.40 12.20 -0.46
C ASP A 214 16.35 11.18 -0.02
N TYR A 215 16.74 9.92 0.01
CA TYR A 215 15.87 8.86 0.49
C TYR A 215 15.51 9.06 1.96
N ALA A 216 16.49 9.38 2.80
CA ALA A 216 16.30 9.61 4.22
C ALA A 216 15.43 10.85 4.51
N ALA A 217 15.58 11.91 3.71
CA ALA A 217 14.83 13.17 3.88
C ALA A 217 13.31 12.96 3.81
N TRP A 218 12.82 12.00 2.98
CA TRP A 218 11.41 11.69 2.92
C TRP A 218 10.85 11.24 4.27
N PHE A 219 11.66 10.53 5.08
CA PHE A 219 11.25 10.01 6.39
C PHE A 219 11.40 11.04 7.53
N GLU A 220 11.92 12.23 7.25
CA GLU A 220 11.94 13.31 8.24
C GLU A 220 10.53 13.88 8.52
N ASP A 221 9.62 13.73 7.57
CA ASP A 221 8.23 14.17 7.68
C ASP A 221 7.28 13.13 8.29
N VAL A 222 7.75 11.93 8.61
CA VAL A 222 6.92 10.92 9.27
C VAL A 222 7.11 10.95 10.79
N PRO A 223 6.09 10.59 11.58
CA PRO A 223 6.24 10.45 13.01
C PRO A 223 7.26 9.38 13.37
N VAL A 224 7.89 9.53 14.52
CA VAL A 224 8.84 8.55 15.05
C VAL A 224 8.14 7.68 16.08
N PHE A 225 8.25 6.37 15.94
CA PHE A 225 7.84 5.41 16.95
C PHE A 225 9.04 4.62 17.44
N ARG A 226 9.24 4.56 18.75
CA ARG A 226 10.24 3.76 19.45
C ARG A 226 9.58 3.00 20.57
N CYS A 227 9.94 1.77 20.76
CA CYS A 227 9.41 1.01 21.89
C CYS A 227 10.33 -0.12 22.35
N SER A 228 9.94 -0.78 23.43
CA SER A 228 10.68 -1.93 23.99
C SER A 228 10.44 -3.24 23.23
N ASP A 229 9.62 -3.24 22.18
CA ASP A 229 9.30 -4.43 21.38
C ASP A 229 9.83 -4.26 19.94
N PRO A 230 10.87 -5.00 19.55
CA PRO A 230 11.43 -4.90 18.20
C PRO A 230 10.44 -5.22 17.08
N LEU A 231 9.45 -6.11 17.32
CA LEU A 231 8.43 -6.43 16.32
C LEU A 231 7.62 -5.20 15.94
N LEU A 232 7.10 -4.47 16.92
CA LEU A 232 6.28 -3.29 16.67
C LEU A 232 7.09 -2.15 16.04
N GLU A 233 8.30 -1.89 16.55
CA GLU A 233 9.18 -0.83 16.03
C GLU A 233 9.61 -1.13 14.57
N THR A 234 10.00 -2.38 14.27
CA THR A 234 10.40 -2.78 12.91
C THR A 234 9.20 -2.70 11.96
N THR A 235 8.03 -3.16 12.40
CA THR A 235 6.82 -3.13 11.54
C THR A 235 6.38 -1.70 11.26
N TRP A 236 6.51 -0.77 12.20
CA TRP A 236 6.26 0.65 11.98
C TRP A 236 7.07 1.21 10.80
N TRP A 237 8.39 0.99 10.78
CA TRP A 237 9.24 1.48 9.71
C TRP A 237 8.99 0.79 8.38
N TYR A 238 8.69 -0.52 8.41
CA TYR A 238 8.31 -1.25 7.21
C TYR A 238 7.00 -0.71 6.61
N ARG A 239 6.03 -0.33 7.43
CA ARG A 239 4.79 0.29 6.94
C ARG A 239 5.03 1.66 6.30
N TRP A 240 5.89 2.50 6.85
CA TRP A 240 6.26 3.76 6.21
C TRP A 240 7.05 3.55 4.90
N TYR A 241 7.90 2.53 4.84
CA TYR A 241 8.53 2.10 3.59
C TYR A 241 7.48 1.71 2.54
N LEU A 242 6.46 0.89 2.91
CA LEU A 242 5.35 0.54 2.02
C LEU A 242 4.59 1.77 1.54
N MET A 243 4.28 2.71 2.43
CA MET A 243 3.59 3.96 2.08
C MET A 243 4.38 4.77 1.05
N ARG A 244 5.71 4.87 1.21
CA ARG A 244 6.55 5.56 0.24
C ARG A 244 6.58 4.85 -1.11
N ASN A 245 6.76 3.55 -1.10
CA ASN A 245 6.90 2.77 -2.33
C ASN A 245 5.60 2.59 -3.12
N SER A 246 4.46 2.61 -2.45
CA SER A 246 3.15 2.50 -3.11
C SER A 246 2.67 3.81 -3.75
N TYR A 247 3.23 4.96 -3.36
CA TYR A 247 2.86 6.25 -3.94
C TYR A 247 3.49 6.46 -5.31
N ALA A 248 2.70 6.94 -6.26
CA ALA A 248 3.10 7.22 -7.64
C ALA A 248 2.46 8.51 -8.16
N GLU A 249 3.15 9.16 -9.10
CA GLU A 249 2.61 10.27 -9.89
C GLU A 249 2.75 9.92 -11.39
N PRO A 250 1.85 9.07 -11.92
CA PRO A 250 1.98 8.57 -13.29
C PRO A 250 1.95 9.69 -14.34
N ASN A 251 1.10 10.69 -14.12
CA ASN A 251 0.93 11.83 -15.04
C ASN A 251 0.76 11.38 -16.48
N ALA A 252 -0.03 10.32 -16.72
CA ALA A 252 -0.26 9.72 -18.02
C ALA A 252 -1.67 9.13 -18.11
N GLY A 253 -2.29 9.21 -19.32
CA GLY A 253 -3.63 8.72 -19.56
C GLY A 253 -4.66 9.33 -18.60
N ASN A 254 -5.41 8.50 -17.88
CA ASN A 254 -6.41 8.92 -16.91
C ASN A 254 -5.82 9.49 -15.59
N PHE A 255 -4.53 9.29 -15.32
CA PHE A 255 -3.90 9.78 -14.10
C PHE A 255 -3.41 11.22 -14.27
N HIS A 256 -4.15 12.16 -13.71
CA HIS A 256 -3.78 13.58 -13.67
C HIS A 256 -3.15 13.99 -12.35
N HIS A 257 -3.31 13.15 -11.32
CA HIS A 257 -2.87 13.34 -9.95
C HIS A 257 -2.10 12.12 -9.43
N GLY A 258 -1.44 12.27 -8.28
CA GLY A 258 -0.77 11.19 -7.59
C GLY A 258 -1.75 10.17 -7.01
N VAL A 259 -1.29 8.94 -6.83
CA VAL A 259 -2.11 7.81 -6.40
C VAL A 259 -1.29 6.86 -5.52
N PHE A 260 -1.93 6.21 -4.57
CA PHE A 260 -1.37 5.04 -3.92
C PHE A 260 -1.84 3.77 -4.64
N TYR A 261 -0.90 2.89 -4.96
CA TYR A 261 -1.18 1.55 -5.46
C TYR A 261 -1.24 0.54 -4.33
N GLU A 262 -1.98 -0.53 -4.50
CA GLU A 262 -1.93 -1.66 -3.57
C GLU A 262 -0.59 -2.39 -3.64
N GLY A 263 0.00 -2.48 -4.81
CA GLY A 263 1.31 -3.09 -5.00
C GLY A 263 1.99 -2.61 -6.27
N ARG A 264 3.32 -2.60 -6.25
CA ARG A 264 4.19 -2.36 -7.41
C ARG A 264 5.03 -3.56 -7.75
N SER A 265 5.01 -4.61 -6.92
CA SER A 265 5.70 -5.83 -7.24
C SER A 265 5.01 -6.53 -8.40
N HIS A 266 5.81 -7.24 -9.18
CA HIS A 266 5.38 -7.68 -10.47
C HIS A 266 4.76 -9.05 -10.45
N LYS A 267 3.46 -9.11 -10.63
CA LYS A 267 2.90 -10.20 -11.39
C LYS A 267 2.80 -9.77 -12.85
N VAL A 268 3.69 -10.22 -13.69
CA VAL A 268 3.50 -10.08 -15.13
C VAL A 268 2.40 -11.03 -15.54
N VAL A 269 1.26 -10.46 -15.84
CA VAL A 269 0.11 -11.23 -16.31
C VAL A 269 0.28 -11.65 -17.77
N LYS A 270 1.14 -10.95 -18.54
CA LYS A 270 1.41 -11.22 -19.95
C LYS A 270 2.82 -10.80 -20.37
N ASP A 271 3.14 -10.99 -21.64
CA ASP A 271 4.45 -10.73 -22.25
C ASP A 271 5.04 -9.35 -21.92
N VAL A 272 6.38 -9.29 -22.00
CA VAL A 272 7.21 -8.12 -21.67
C VAL A 272 6.75 -6.81 -22.33
N LEU A 273 6.06 -6.90 -23.45
CA LEU A 273 5.55 -5.75 -24.22
C LEU A 273 4.04 -5.56 -24.09
N ASP A 274 3.36 -6.28 -23.19
CA ASP A 274 1.94 -6.10 -22.97
C ASP A 274 1.70 -4.97 -21.97
N PRO A 275 1.01 -3.89 -22.36
CA PRO A 275 0.70 -2.75 -21.50
C PRO A 275 -0.26 -3.08 -20.34
N TRP A 276 -0.75 -4.29 -20.25
CA TRP A 276 -1.61 -4.80 -19.17
C TRP A 276 -0.82 -5.36 -17.98
N GLY A 277 0.49 -5.08 -17.90
CA GLY A 277 1.47 -5.82 -17.12
C GLY A 277 1.30 -5.81 -15.59
N HIS A 278 0.63 -4.84 -14.96
CA HIS A 278 0.60 -4.71 -13.49
C HIS A 278 -0.80 -4.61 -12.96
N GLU A 279 -1.28 -5.71 -12.38
CA GLU A 279 -2.67 -5.84 -11.93
C GLU A 279 -3.02 -4.87 -10.80
N PHE A 280 -2.09 -4.60 -9.89
CA PHE A 280 -2.34 -3.78 -8.69
C PHE A 280 -1.76 -2.36 -8.76
N SER A 281 -1.06 -2.01 -9.84
CA SER A 281 -0.60 -0.65 -10.12
C SER A 281 -1.72 0.18 -10.76
N GLN A 282 -2.77 0.40 -9.99
CA GLN A 282 -3.97 1.12 -10.37
C GLN A 282 -4.62 1.78 -9.15
N LEU A 283 -5.46 2.80 -9.36
CA LEU A 283 -6.29 3.30 -8.29
C LEU A 283 -7.42 2.29 -8.03
N ILE A 284 -7.49 1.78 -6.82
CA ILE A 284 -8.57 0.90 -6.37
C ILE A 284 -9.35 1.62 -5.26
N PRO A 285 -10.63 1.99 -5.49
CA PRO A 285 -11.40 2.76 -4.53
C PRO A 285 -11.56 2.08 -3.17
N MET A 286 -11.48 0.75 -3.10
CA MET A 286 -11.59 0.00 -1.86
C MET A 286 -10.40 0.22 -0.94
N SER A 287 -9.18 0.29 -1.46
CA SER A 287 -7.96 0.45 -0.68
C SER A 287 -7.53 1.91 -0.49
N THR A 288 -7.97 2.82 -1.37
CA THR A 288 -7.64 4.25 -1.24
C THR A 288 -7.91 4.81 0.17
N PRO A 289 -9.06 4.55 0.84
CA PRO A 289 -9.28 5.03 2.19
C PRO A 289 -8.32 4.43 3.24
N MET A 290 -7.83 3.18 3.04
CA MET A 290 -6.81 2.58 3.90
C MET A 290 -5.50 3.38 3.82
N HIS A 291 -5.10 3.76 2.60
CA HIS A 291 -3.93 4.58 2.37
C HIS A 291 -4.07 5.98 3.00
N LEU A 292 -5.23 6.62 2.84
CA LEU A 292 -5.49 7.93 3.46
C LEU A 292 -5.43 7.88 4.98
N ILE A 293 -5.93 6.81 5.60
CA ILE A 293 -5.93 6.62 7.06
C ILE A 293 -4.49 6.52 7.59
N ASP A 294 -3.59 5.79 6.94
CA ASP A 294 -2.18 5.71 7.35
C ASP A 294 -1.39 6.96 6.93
N ALA A 295 -1.57 7.44 5.69
CA ALA A 295 -0.79 8.56 5.15
C ALA A 295 -1.07 9.91 5.81
N ARG A 296 -2.27 10.12 6.40
CA ARG A 296 -2.62 11.36 7.11
C ARG A 296 -1.67 11.73 8.24
N TRP A 297 -0.91 10.76 8.74
CA TRP A 297 0.05 10.97 9.82
C TRP A 297 1.41 11.50 9.35
N LYS A 298 1.61 11.66 8.05
CA LYS A 298 2.76 12.40 7.52
C LYS A 298 2.51 13.91 7.71
N LYS A 299 3.54 14.65 8.11
CA LYS A 299 3.48 16.11 8.28
C LYS A 299 2.98 16.83 7.04
N ASP A 300 3.47 16.38 5.88
CA ASP A 300 3.05 16.88 4.58
C ASP A 300 1.84 16.12 4.05
N GLY A 301 0.69 16.78 3.92
CA GLY A 301 -0.55 16.21 3.40
C GLY A 301 -0.60 16.05 1.86
N TYR A 302 0.47 16.37 1.13
CA TYR A 302 0.48 16.42 -0.33
C TYR A 302 -0.01 15.12 -0.98
N ALA A 303 0.55 13.97 -0.61
CA ALA A 303 0.16 12.67 -1.19
C ALA A 303 -1.32 12.33 -0.93
N CYS A 304 -1.87 12.72 0.22
CA CYS A 304 -3.29 12.55 0.51
C CYS A 304 -4.16 13.44 -0.40
N ARG A 305 -3.78 14.72 -0.61
CA ARG A 305 -4.52 15.61 -1.53
C ARG A 305 -4.54 15.08 -2.95
N GLU A 306 -3.39 14.62 -3.44
CA GLU A 306 -3.29 14.02 -4.77
C GLU A 306 -4.16 12.75 -4.90
N ALA A 307 -4.12 11.86 -3.90
CA ALA A 307 -4.94 10.64 -3.90
C ALA A 307 -6.44 10.95 -3.85
N MET A 308 -6.86 11.99 -3.11
CA MET A 308 -8.25 12.47 -3.09
C MET A 308 -8.67 13.01 -4.46
N ALA A 309 -7.82 13.76 -5.15
CA ALA A 309 -8.09 14.27 -6.50
C ALA A 309 -8.20 13.11 -7.50
N SER A 310 -7.25 12.16 -7.50
CA SER A 310 -7.31 10.95 -8.32
C SER A 310 -8.60 10.15 -8.10
N LEU A 311 -9.06 10.08 -6.85
CA LEU A 311 -10.33 9.41 -6.54
C LEU A 311 -11.51 10.12 -7.20
N LEU A 312 -11.53 11.46 -7.21
CA LEU A 312 -12.57 12.22 -7.90
C LEU A 312 -12.49 12.05 -9.44
N ASP A 313 -11.29 11.98 -10.00
CA ASP A 313 -11.10 11.70 -11.44
C ASP A 313 -11.60 10.31 -11.84
N SER A 314 -11.62 9.37 -10.89
CA SER A 314 -12.13 8.01 -11.12
C SER A 314 -13.66 7.90 -11.16
N MET A 315 -14.37 8.99 -10.88
CA MET A 315 -15.84 8.98 -10.76
C MET A 315 -16.54 8.96 -12.11
N ASP A 316 -17.45 8.02 -12.30
CA ASP A 316 -18.27 7.93 -13.50
C ASP A 316 -19.45 8.92 -13.52
N ALA A 317 -20.24 8.87 -14.62
CA ALA A 317 -21.39 9.74 -14.78
C ALA A 317 -22.46 9.54 -13.69
N ASP A 318 -22.59 8.33 -13.17
CA ASP A 318 -23.57 7.96 -12.14
C ASP A 318 -23.08 8.28 -10.72
N GLY A 319 -21.83 8.73 -10.61
CA GLY A 319 -21.22 9.15 -9.34
C GLY A 319 -20.45 8.04 -8.63
N ALA A 320 -20.30 6.85 -9.20
CA ALA A 320 -19.52 5.77 -8.59
C ALA A 320 -18.02 5.95 -8.85
N PHE A 321 -17.19 5.76 -7.82
CA PHE A 321 -15.75 5.65 -8.00
C PHE A 321 -15.41 4.30 -8.62
N ARG A 322 -14.59 4.33 -9.68
CA ARG A 322 -14.15 3.15 -10.41
C ARG A 322 -12.68 2.88 -10.19
N THR A 323 -12.31 1.64 -10.28
CA THR A 323 -10.91 1.29 -10.47
C THR A 323 -10.41 1.98 -11.74
N MET A 324 -9.35 2.79 -11.60
CA MET A 324 -8.80 3.60 -12.67
C MET A 324 -7.40 3.11 -13.03
N MET A 325 -7.23 2.81 -14.29
CA MET A 325 -5.97 2.49 -14.95
C MET A 325 -5.60 3.63 -15.91
N MET A 326 -4.39 3.62 -16.43
CA MET A 326 -3.90 4.63 -17.37
C MET A 326 -4.84 4.82 -18.57
N ASP A 327 -5.39 3.75 -19.11
CA ASP A 327 -6.13 3.70 -20.38
C ASP A 327 -7.61 3.34 -20.23
N LYS A 328 -8.07 2.94 -19.05
CA LYS A 328 -9.46 2.52 -18.83
C LYS A 328 -9.91 2.67 -17.39
N PHE A 329 -11.22 2.62 -17.24
CA PHE A 329 -11.92 2.43 -15.97
C PHE A 329 -12.50 1.02 -15.91
N SER A 330 -12.55 0.45 -14.72
CA SER A 330 -12.99 -0.92 -14.51
C SER A 330 -14.04 -1.00 -13.39
N PHE A 331 -13.84 -1.83 -12.40
CA PHE A 331 -14.84 -2.17 -11.39
C PHE A 331 -15.20 -1.01 -10.46
N VAL A 332 -16.44 -1.02 -9.99
CA VAL A 332 -16.89 -0.25 -8.82
C VAL A 332 -16.72 -1.12 -7.61
N PHE A 333 -15.95 -0.66 -6.63
CA PHE A 333 -15.82 -1.32 -5.33
C PHE A 333 -16.41 -0.47 -4.22
N PRO A 334 -17.05 -1.08 -3.20
CA PRO A 334 -17.45 -0.36 -2.01
C PRO A 334 -16.22 0.18 -1.27
N ASN A 335 -16.36 1.35 -0.66
CA ASN A 335 -15.28 2.07 0.02
C ASN A 335 -15.82 2.96 1.13
N PHE A 336 -14.93 3.52 1.98
CA PHE A 336 -15.27 4.47 3.03
C PHE A 336 -14.46 5.78 2.91
N SER A 337 -14.26 6.23 1.67
CA SER A 337 -13.33 7.33 1.35
C SER A 337 -13.74 8.66 1.98
N GLN A 338 -15.04 9.00 2.04
CA GLN A 338 -15.49 10.25 2.63
C GLN A 338 -15.25 10.29 4.15
N TRP A 339 -15.37 9.14 4.81
CA TRP A 339 -14.98 9.01 6.20
C TRP A 339 -13.48 9.22 6.40
N ALA A 340 -12.65 8.59 5.55
CA ALA A 340 -11.20 8.75 5.59
C ALA A 340 -10.76 10.20 5.34
N ILE A 341 -11.41 10.91 4.40
CA ILE A 341 -11.17 12.34 4.13
C ILE A 341 -11.54 13.21 5.35
N TYR A 342 -12.65 12.90 6.02
CA TYR A 342 -12.98 13.58 7.28
C TYR A 342 -11.92 13.33 8.36
N GLN A 343 -11.46 12.09 8.50
CA GLN A 343 -10.39 11.74 9.44
C GLN A 343 -9.05 12.44 9.10
N TYR A 344 -8.76 12.64 7.81
CA TYR A 344 -7.64 13.45 7.36
C TYR A 344 -7.74 14.90 7.84
N LEU A 345 -8.90 15.55 7.67
CA LEU A 345 -9.12 16.91 8.11
C LEU A 345 -9.07 17.13 9.63
N LEU A 346 -9.19 16.09 10.43
CA LEU A 346 -8.98 16.21 11.89
C LEU A 346 -7.50 16.42 12.22
N VAL A 347 -6.59 16.01 11.32
CA VAL A 347 -5.14 16.19 11.45
C VAL A 347 -4.68 17.45 10.70
N HIS A 348 -5.17 17.68 9.47
CA HIS A 348 -4.79 18.74 8.54
C HIS A 348 -5.96 19.70 8.27
N ASP A 349 -6.34 20.51 9.24
CA ASP A 349 -7.50 21.40 9.11
C ASP A 349 -7.23 22.62 8.20
N ASP A 350 -5.98 22.97 7.94
CA ASP A 350 -5.55 23.94 6.96
C ASP A 350 -5.94 23.57 5.52
N ASP A 351 -6.16 22.28 5.24
CA ASP A 351 -6.67 21.77 3.95
C ASP A 351 -8.20 21.87 3.80
N LEU A 352 -8.92 22.46 4.74
CA LEU A 352 -10.38 22.62 4.64
C LEU A 352 -10.81 23.34 3.36
N ALA A 353 -10.05 24.35 2.92
CA ALA A 353 -10.35 25.09 1.69
C ALA A 353 -10.24 24.15 0.45
N TYR A 354 -9.24 23.28 0.42
CA TYR A 354 -9.07 22.29 -0.63
C TYR A 354 -10.20 21.25 -0.61
N VAL A 355 -10.51 20.68 0.55
CA VAL A 355 -11.58 19.66 0.68
C VAL A 355 -12.95 20.24 0.33
N LYS A 356 -13.20 21.53 0.55
CA LYS A 356 -14.41 22.21 0.06
C LYS A 356 -14.55 22.14 -1.45
N THR A 357 -13.46 22.17 -2.20
CA THR A 357 -13.52 22.04 -3.67
C THR A 357 -13.93 20.64 -4.12
N LEU A 358 -13.63 19.60 -3.31
CA LEU A 358 -13.98 18.22 -3.57
C LEU A 358 -15.42 17.87 -3.16
N LEU A 359 -15.99 18.63 -2.21
CA LEU A 359 -17.26 18.30 -1.58
C LEU A 359 -18.44 18.05 -2.55
N PRO A 360 -18.62 18.78 -3.66
CA PRO A 360 -19.66 18.48 -4.63
C PRO A 360 -19.54 17.06 -5.22
N GLY A 361 -18.32 16.63 -5.56
CA GLY A 361 -18.06 15.30 -6.06
C GLY A 361 -18.27 14.22 -4.98
N LEU A 362 -17.81 14.46 -3.75
CA LEU A 362 -18.02 13.55 -2.62
C LEU A 362 -19.53 13.35 -2.32
N LYS A 363 -20.32 14.42 -2.36
CA LYS A 363 -21.79 14.36 -2.23
C LYS A 363 -22.40 13.54 -3.37
N LYS A 364 -21.94 13.77 -4.61
CA LYS A 364 -22.40 13.03 -5.80
C LYS A 364 -22.09 11.54 -5.65
N ASN A 365 -20.91 11.18 -5.17
CA ASN A 365 -20.53 9.79 -4.96
C ASN A 365 -21.44 9.08 -3.96
N VAL A 366 -21.71 9.67 -2.80
CA VAL A 366 -22.62 9.06 -1.80
C VAL A 366 -24.01 8.83 -2.39
N ARG A 367 -24.56 9.81 -3.13
CA ARG A 367 -25.85 9.67 -3.78
C ARG A 367 -25.82 8.59 -4.89
N GLY A 368 -24.77 8.58 -5.70
CA GLY A 368 -24.60 7.59 -6.78
C GLY A 368 -24.51 6.16 -6.23
N MET A 369 -23.71 5.94 -5.19
CA MET A 369 -23.60 4.63 -4.55
C MET A 369 -24.91 4.20 -3.88
N TRP A 370 -25.59 5.13 -3.24
CA TRP A 370 -26.92 4.87 -2.67
C TRP A 370 -27.94 4.46 -3.76
N GLU A 371 -28.03 5.20 -4.87
CA GLU A 371 -28.94 4.88 -5.98
C GLU A 371 -28.58 3.55 -6.66
N LEU A 372 -27.30 3.25 -6.80
CA LEU A 372 -26.82 2.06 -7.53
C LEU A 372 -27.22 0.75 -6.85
N GLN A 373 -27.25 0.72 -5.53
CA GLN A 373 -27.39 -0.50 -4.73
C GLN A 373 -28.50 -0.45 -3.69
N LYS A 374 -29.30 0.62 -3.66
CA LYS A 374 -30.35 0.76 -2.65
C LYS A 374 -31.44 -0.29 -2.77
N ASN A 375 -32.01 -0.64 -1.64
CA ASN A 375 -33.33 -1.20 -1.56
C ASN A 375 -34.34 -0.07 -1.28
N GLU A 376 -35.42 0.02 -2.05
CA GLU A 376 -36.43 1.08 -1.90
C GLU A 376 -37.13 1.06 -0.51
N ALA A 377 -37.13 -0.10 0.16
CA ALA A 377 -37.81 -0.27 1.44
C ALA A 377 -36.98 0.19 2.66
N ASP A 378 -35.63 0.13 2.60
CA ASP A 378 -34.80 0.24 3.80
C ASP A 378 -33.40 0.86 3.60
N ASP A 379 -33.08 1.35 2.41
CA ASP A 379 -31.76 1.91 2.04
C ASP A 379 -30.58 0.92 2.10
N LEU A 380 -30.78 -0.33 2.59
CA LEU A 380 -29.71 -1.33 2.68
C LEU A 380 -29.18 -1.70 1.31
N GLN A 381 -27.87 -1.84 1.23
CA GLN A 381 -27.17 -1.98 -0.05
C GLN A 381 -27.23 -3.43 -0.59
N ILE A 382 -27.86 -3.62 -1.75
CA ILE A 382 -27.94 -4.93 -2.43
C ILE A 382 -26.68 -5.11 -3.31
N VAL A 383 -26.04 -6.25 -3.14
CA VAL A 383 -24.92 -6.67 -4.01
C VAL A 383 -25.41 -7.70 -5.02
N TYR A 384 -25.36 -7.31 -6.28
CA TYR A 384 -25.79 -8.11 -7.44
C TYR A 384 -24.67 -8.96 -8.04
N ASN A 385 -23.42 -8.72 -7.65
CA ASN A 385 -22.27 -9.45 -8.15
C ASN A 385 -21.21 -9.59 -7.05
N HIS A 386 -20.99 -10.82 -6.57
CA HIS A 386 -20.04 -11.10 -5.49
C HIS A 386 -18.60 -10.68 -5.84
N ARG A 387 -18.20 -10.65 -7.14
CA ARG A 387 -16.87 -10.24 -7.60
C ARG A 387 -16.62 -8.73 -7.51
N ARG A 388 -17.65 -7.93 -7.16
CA ARG A 388 -17.54 -6.48 -7.01
C ARG A 388 -17.59 -6.03 -5.56
N THR A 389 -17.37 -6.96 -4.64
CA THR A 389 -17.33 -6.67 -3.20
C THR A 389 -15.92 -6.38 -2.70
N GLY A 390 -14.88 -6.78 -3.45
CA GLY A 390 -13.53 -6.93 -2.95
C GLY A 390 -13.40 -8.08 -1.94
N LYS A 391 -14.44 -8.92 -1.84
CA LYS A 391 -14.52 -10.15 -1.02
C LYS A 391 -15.15 -11.27 -1.83
N GLU A 392 -14.48 -11.62 -2.93
CA GLU A 392 -14.95 -12.56 -3.93
C GLU A 392 -15.13 -13.95 -3.33
N TYR A 393 -16.15 -14.67 -3.81
CA TYR A 393 -16.47 -16.03 -3.37
C TYR A 393 -16.75 -16.18 -1.88
N GLN A 394 -17.19 -15.14 -1.18
CA GLN A 394 -17.57 -15.24 0.21
C GLN A 394 -18.81 -16.18 0.34
N PRO A 395 -18.76 -17.21 1.22
CA PRO A 395 -19.80 -18.27 1.28
C PRO A 395 -21.21 -17.80 1.55
N ALA A 396 -21.40 -16.59 2.13
CA ALA A 396 -22.74 -16.03 2.37
C ALA A 396 -23.61 -15.98 1.12
N PHE A 397 -23.03 -15.75 -0.07
CA PHE A 397 -23.78 -15.71 -1.34
C PHE A 397 -24.35 -17.07 -1.75
N TRP A 398 -23.87 -18.17 -1.19
CA TRP A 398 -24.33 -19.55 -1.47
C TRP A 398 -25.02 -20.21 -0.28
N TYR A 399 -25.31 -19.46 0.78
CA TYR A 399 -25.94 -20.00 1.99
C TYR A 399 -27.26 -20.71 1.69
N PHE A 400 -28.16 -20.06 0.96
CA PHE A 400 -29.48 -20.61 0.62
C PHE A 400 -29.44 -21.73 -0.43
N ARG A 401 -28.29 -21.98 -1.02
CA ARG A 401 -28.05 -23.04 -2.02
C ARG A 401 -27.29 -24.25 -1.47
N GLY A 402 -26.97 -24.21 -0.17
CA GLY A 402 -26.30 -25.35 0.49
C GLY A 402 -24.84 -25.52 0.08
N TYR A 403 -24.15 -24.46 -0.34
CA TYR A 403 -22.72 -24.43 -0.67
C TYR A 403 -22.30 -25.44 -1.77
N PRO A 404 -22.84 -25.40 -2.98
CA PRO A 404 -22.43 -26.30 -4.05
C PRO A 404 -20.97 -26.07 -4.45
N GLU A 405 -20.21 -27.15 -4.59
CA GLU A 405 -18.79 -27.13 -4.96
C GLU A 405 -18.55 -27.03 -6.48
N ASN A 406 -19.61 -26.93 -7.28
CA ASN A 406 -19.47 -26.89 -8.73
C ASN A 406 -18.84 -25.55 -9.20
N ALA A 407 -17.60 -25.63 -9.60
CA ALA A 407 -16.84 -24.49 -10.10
C ALA A 407 -17.34 -23.91 -11.42
N ALA A 408 -18.00 -24.68 -12.25
CA ALA A 408 -18.44 -24.24 -13.57
C ALA A 408 -19.65 -23.30 -13.56
N ASP A 409 -20.44 -23.28 -12.47
CA ASP A 409 -21.58 -22.38 -12.32
C ASP A 409 -21.25 -21.16 -11.48
N GLU A 410 -20.78 -20.11 -12.12
CA GLU A 410 -20.51 -18.82 -11.49
C GLU A 410 -21.76 -17.97 -11.28
N THR A 411 -22.91 -18.36 -11.83
CA THR A 411 -24.15 -17.57 -11.77
C THR A 411 -25.10 -18.05 -10.67
N GLY A 412 -24.87 -19.25 -10.14
CA GLY A 412 -25.73 -19.90 -9.13
C GLY A 412 -25.51 -19.40 -7.71
N TYR A 413 -25.63 -18.09 -7.45
CA TYR A 413 -25.59 -17.49 -6.12
C TYR A 413 -26.76 -16.54 -5.90
N ASP A 414 -27.01 -16.16 -4.64
CA ASP A 414 -28.10 -15.28 -4.27
C ASP A 414 -27.61 -13.83 -4.07
N TRP A 415 -28.42 -12.85 -4.45
CA TRP A 415 -28.14 -11.46 -4.16
C TRP A 415 -28.44 -11.17 -2.71
N LEU A 416 -27.57 -10.40 -2.07
CA LEU A 416 -27.68 -10.10 -0.65
C LEU A 416 -27.67 -8.60 -0.38
N LYS A 417 -28.49 -8.16 0.56
CA LYS A 417 -28.24 -6.92 1.29
C LYS A 417 -27.06 -7.19 2.23
N ARG A 418 -25.97 -6.47 2.03
CA ARG A 418 -24.69 -6.78 2.69
C ARG A 418 -24.43 -5.88 3.89
N VAL A 419 -23.84 -6.47 4.93
CA VAL A 419 -23.42 -5.74 6.13
C VAL A 419 -22.35 -4.70 5.79
N ASP A 420 -21.26 -5.14 5.15
CA ASP A 420 -20.10 -4.29 4.84
C ASP A 420 -20.44 -3.13 3.89
N THR A 421 -21.13 -3.39 2.80
CA THR A 421 -21.51 -2.34 1.83
C THR A 421 -22.44 -1.32 2.43
N SER A 422 -23.38 -1.74 3.29
CA SER A 422 -24.28 -0.84 4.01
C SER A 422 -23.54 -0.01 5.05
N ILE A 423 -22.55 -0.59 5.75
CA ILE A 423 -21.68 0.15 6.69
C ILE A 423 -20.77 1.14 5.94
N TYR A 424 -20.23 0.78 4.81
CA TYR A 424 -19.43 1.72 4.01
C TYR A 424 -20.25 2.93 3.56
N LEU A 425 -21.50 2.70 3.10
CA LEU A 425 -22.38 3.81 2.76
C LEU A 425 -22.74 4.66 3.98
N TYR A 426 -23.00 4.03 5.15
CA TYR A 426 -23.20 4.73 6.41
C TYR A 426 -22.01 5.65 6.75
N LEU A 427 -20.79 5.12 6.73
CA LEU A 427 -19.57 5.88 7.03
C LEU A 427 -19.36 7.04 6.05
N ASN A 428 -19.61 6.82 4.77
CA ASN A 428 -19.50 7.85 3.75
C ASN A 428 -20.56 8.95 3.91
N ALA A 429 -21.81 8.57 4.18
CA ALA A 429 -22.87 9.54 4.46
C ALA A 429 -22.53 10.37 5.72
N ARG A 430 -22.07 9.74 6.78
CA ARG A 430 -21.63 10.42 8.01
C ARG A 430 -20.42 11.32 7.76
N GLY A 431 -19.42 10.82 7.00
CA GLY A 431 -18.25 11.60 6.59
C GLY A 431 -18.62 12.86 5.81
N VAL A 432 -19.48 12.74 4.78
CA VAL A 432 -19.96 13.90 4.01
C VAL A 432 -20.76 14.87 4.88
N ALA A 433 -21.61 14.38 5.78
CA ALA A 433 -22.36 15.26 6.68
C ALA A 433 -21.45 16.11 7.56
N LEU A 434 -20.37 15.50 8.09
CA LEU A 434 -19.36 16.19 8.91
C LEU A 434 -18.57 17.21 8.08
N LEU A 435 -18.12 16.83 6.87
CA LEU A 435 -17.43 17.71 5.93
C LEU A 435 -18.31 18.90 5.51
N ALA A 436 -19.58 18.62 5.21
CA ALA A 436 -20.56 19.64 4.83
C ALA A 436 -20.78 20.66 5.96
N ARG A 437 -20.90 20.22 7.21
CA ARG A 437 -21.00 21.12 8.38
C ARG A 437 -19.77 22.03 8.50
N LYS A 438 -18.56 21.46 8.42
CA LYS A 438 -17.30 22.23 8.42
C LYS A 438 -17.23 23.23 7.26
N ALA A 439 -17.81 22.89 6.12
CA ALA A 439 -17.88 23.75 4.95
C ALA A 439 -18.97 24.83 5.01
N GLY A 440 -19.92 24.73 5.93
CA GLY A 440 -21.12 25.57 5.99
C GLY A 440 -22.18 25.21 4.92
N ASP A 441 -22.17 23.98 4.43
CA ASP A 441 -23.09 23.48 3.41
C ASP A 441 -24.42 23.03 4.05
N THR A 442 -25.54 23.45 3.50
CA THR A 442 -26.88 23.20 4.04
C THR A 442 -27.39 21.78 3.83
N GLU A 443 -26.77 21.01 2.95
CA GLU A 443 -27.19 19.63 2.65
C GLU A 443 -26.72 18.59 3.68
N ALA A 444 -25.95 18.98 4.71
CA ALA A 444 -25.47 18.09 5.76
C ALA A 444 -26.60 17.23 6.38
N ALA A 445 -27.77 17.83 6.60
CA ALA A 445 -28.93 17.14 7.19
C ALA A 445 -29.45 15.96 6.36
N TRP A 446 -29.37 16.03 5.03
CA TRP A 446 -29.78 14.91 4.16
C TRP A 446 -28.87 13.69 4.36
N PHE A 447 -27.55 13.93 4.43
CA PHE A 447 -26.57 12.86 4.61
C PHE A 447 -26.63 12.26 6.03
N ASP A 448 -26.86 13.09 7.07
CA ASP A 448 -27.13 12.60 8.41
C ASP A 448 -28.39 11.72 8.44
N GLY A 449 -29.47 12.15 7.81
CA GLY A 449 -30.70 11.38 7.74
C GLY A 449 -30.52 10.03 7.03
N LEU A 450 -29.71 9.96 5.97
CA LEU A 450 -29.36 8.70 5.32
C LEU A 450 -28.56 7.79 6.26
N ALA A 451 -27.56 8.34 6.95
CA ALA A 451 -26.74 7.58 7.90
C ALA A 451 -27.59 7.06 9.08
N ASP A 452 -28.49 7.87 9.62
CA ASP A 452 -29.38 7.47 10.72
C ASP A 452 -30.29 6.31 10.30
N ARG A 453 -30.95 6.40 9.14
CA ARG A 453 -31.77 5.29 8.61
C ARG A 453 -30.96 4.02 8.38
N LEU A 454 -29.77 4.12 7.76
CA LEU A 454 -28.90 2.95 7.54
C LEU A 454 -28.52 2.27 8.87
N SER A 455 -28.10 3.05 9.87
CA SER A 455 -27.72 2.48 11.16
C SER A 455 -28.90 1.78 11.84
N GLU A 456 -30.10 2.37 11.78
CA GLU A 456 -31.32 1.77 12.32
C GLU A 456 -31.65 0.45 11.62
N GLN A 457 -31.66 0.42 10.30
CA GLN A 457 -31.99 -0.78 9.52
C GLN A 457 -30.95 -1.91 9.71
N ILE A 458 -29.67 -1.57 9.78
CA ILE A 458 -28.60 -2.55 10.04
C ILE A 458 -28.83 -3.22 11.42
N LEU A 459 -29.08 -2.41 12.47
CA LEU A 459 -29.28 -2.91 13.82
C LEU A 459 -30.58 -3.73 13.96
N GLN A 460 -31.66 -3.32 13.30
CA GLN A 460 -32.96 -3.98 13.39
C GLN A 460 -33.03 -5.27 12.57
N LYS A 461 -32.51 -5.26 11.33
CA LYS A 461 -32.71 -6.36 10.40
C LYS A 461 -31.55 -7.35 10.34
N MET A 462 -30.29 -6.85 10.38
CA MET A 462 -29.12 -7.71 10.18
C MET A 462 -28.62 -8.38 11.46
N TRP A 463 -28.94 -7.84 12.64
CA TRP A 463 -28.62 -8.46 13.91
C TRP A 463 -29.47 -9.72 14.17
N ASP A 464 -28.85 -10.76 14.67
CA ASP A 464 -29.51 -12.00 15.07
C ASP A 464 -29.26 -12.27 16.56
N GLU A 465 -30.32 -12.11 17.38
CA GLU A 465 -30.25 -12.27 18.84
C GLU A 465 -29.90 -13.70 19.27
N GLU A 466 -30.30 -14.72 18.47
CA GLU A 466 -30.06 -16.13 18.81
C GLU A 466 -28.58 -16.50 18.70
N THR A 467 -27.91 -16.02 17.65
CA THR A 467 -26.52 -16.34 17.38
C THR A 467 -25.54 -15.27 17.82
N GLY A 468 -26.03 -14.09 18.23
CA GLY A 468 -25.24 -12.95 18.66
C GLY A 468 -24.30 -12.43 17.57
N PHE A 469 -24.79 -12.32 16.31
CA PHE A 469 -23.96 -11.93 15.17
C PHE A 469 -24.74 -11.16 14.10
N PHE A 470 -24.05 -10.37 13.25
CA PHE A 470 -24.65 -9.68 12.11
C PHE A 470 -24.53 -10.50 10.83
N TYR A 471 -25.61 -10.56 10.04
CA TYR A 471 -25.68 -11.32 8.79
C TYR A 471 -26.22 -10.49 7.64
N GLY A 472 -25.75 -10.78 6.41
CA GLY A 472 -26.42 -10.32 5.22
C GLY A 472 -27.82 -10.93 5.07
N LEU A 473 -28.69 -10.24 4.34
CA LEU A 473 -30.08 -10.67 4.11
C LEU A 473 -30.28 -11.05 2.66
N HIS A 474 -31.06 -12.07 2.39
CA HIS A 474 -31.55 -12.35 1.03
C HIS A 474 -32.33 -11.13 0.53
N HIS A 475 -32.05 -10.65 -0.67
CA HIS A 475 -32.56 -9.37 -1.17
C HIS A 475 -34.09 -9.29 -1.27
N GLU A 476 -34.77 -10.40 -1.54
CA GLU A 476 -36.24 -10.45 -1.68
C GLU A 476 -36.93 -10.89 -0.38
N THR A 477 -36.48 -11.99 0.23
CA THR A 477 -37.15 -12.59 1.39
C THR A 477 -36.77 -11.96 2.72
N GLU A 478 -35.69 -11.18 2.78
CA GLU A 478 -35.06 -10.62 3.98
C GLU A 478 -34.62 -11.69 4.99
N GLU A 479 -34.56 -12.94 4.59
CA GLU A 479 -34.03 -14.03 5.41
C GLU A 479 -32.52 -13.88 5.61
N LYS A 480 -32.04 -14.11 6.85
CA LYS A 480 -30.61 -13.98 7.18
C LYS A 480 -29.80 -15.13 6.59
N ALA A 481 -28.74 -14.83 5.87
CA ALA A 481 -27.73 -15.80 5.45
C ALA A 481 -26.84 -16.15 6.67
N LYS A 482 -27.29 -17.09 7.52
CA LYS A 482 -26.69 -17.40 8.83
C LYS A 482 -25.34 -18.15 8.70
N VAL A 483 -24.40 -17.55 8.00
CA VAL A 483 -22.99 -17.90 8.00
C VAL A 483 -22.17 -16.70 8.48
N LYS A 484 -21.42 -16.88 9.57
CA LYS A 484 -20.58 -15.81 10.13
C LYS A 484 -19.44 -15.50 9.19
N CYS A 485 -19.44 -14.32 8.60
CA CYS A 485 -18.37 -13.79 7.77
C CYS A 485 -17.67 -12.64 8.48
N ILE A 486 -16.44 -12.35 8.06
CA ILE A 486 -15.58 -11.33 8.71
C ILE A 486 -16.23 -9.93 8.76
N ASP A 487 -17.08 -9.61 7.80
CA ASP A 487 -17.80 -8.34 7.74
C ASP A 487 -18.88 -8.16 8.82
N GLY A 488 -19.22 -9.22 9.57
CA GLY A 488 -20.14 -9.12 10.70
C GLY A 488 -19.65 -8.25 11.87
N ILE A 489 -18.37 -7.89 11.93
CA ILE A 489 -17.81 -6.96 12.92
C ILE A 489 -17.94 -5.47 12.51
N TYR A 490 -18.26 -5.19 11.25
CA TYR A 490 -18.27 -3.82 10.73
C TYR A 490 -19.21 -2.85 11.44
N PRO A 491 -20.40 -3.27 11.94
CA PRO A 491 -21.23 -2.40 12.77
C PRO A 491 -20.55 -1.94 14.07
N LEU A 492 -19.69 -2.79 14.66
CA LEU A 492 -18.88 -2.45 15.83
C LEU A 492 -17.77 -1.46 15.47
N TRP A 493 -17.13 -1.64 14.32
CA TRP A 493 -16.15 -0.71 13.78
C TRP A 493 -16.74 0.67 13.49
N ALA A 494 -17.94 0.71 12.90
CA ALA A 494 -18.69 1.94 12.65
C ALA A 494 -19.28 2.58 13.93
N GLN A 495 -19.12 1.94 15.08
CA GLN A 495 -19.55 2.40 16.40
C GLN A 495 -21.08 2.66 16.51
N ILE A 496 -21.90 1.99 15.69
CA ILE A 496 -23.37 2.10 15.75
C ILE A 496 -23.99 1.15 16.76
N THR A 497 -23.21 0.27 17.38
CA THR A 497 -23.63 -0.81 18.27
C THR A 497 -23.63 -0.39 19.75
N ASP A 498 -24.25 -1.23 20.60
CA ASP A 498 -24.23 -1.14 22.05
C ASP A 498 -23.66 -2.44 22.68
N GLU A 499 -23.72 -2.56 24.00
CA GLU A 499 -23.14 -3.68 24.76
C GLU A 499 -23.72 -5.06 24.36
N ARG A 500 -24.97 -5.15 23.87
CA ARG A 500 -25.60 -6.41 23.43
C ARG A 500 -24.85 -7.07 22.27
N HIS A 501 -24.14 -6.27 21.47
CA HIS A 501 -23.47 -6.72 20.24
C HIS A 501 -22.02 -7.18 20.48
N LEU A 502 -21.51 -7.08 21.70
CA LEU A 502 -20.11 -7.43 22.02
C LEU A 502 -19.78 -8.90 21.82
N SER A 503 -20.79 -9.80 21.80
CA SER A 503 -20.64 -11.22 21.45
C SER A 503 -19.97 -11.44 20.08
N VAL A 504 -20.03 -10.46 19.19
CA VAL A 504 -19.30 -10.49 17.92
C VAL A 504 -17.78 -10.57 18.18
N ILE A 505 -17.24 -9.76 19.11
CA ILE A 505 -15.80 -9.79 19.46
C ILE A 505 -15.44 -11.15 20.07
N ASP A 506 -16.32 -11.73 20.89
CA ASP A 506 -16.08 -13.03 21.49
C ASP A 506 -15.96 -14.13 20.39
N ALA A 507 -16.77 -14.06 19.32
CA ALA A 507 -16.63 -14.94 18.15
C ALA A 507 -15.29 -14.74 17.42
N PHE A 508 -14.81 -13.51 17.27
CA PHE A 508 -13.49 -13.23 16.68
C PHE A 508 -12.33 -13.72 17.55
N ALA A 509 -12.48 -13.74 18.85
CA ALA A 509 -11.49 -14.25 19.80
C ALA A 509 -11.51 -15.81 19.95
N ASP A 510 -12.57 -16.49 19.47
CA ASP A 510 -12.73 -17.93 19.59
C ASP A 510 -11.91 -18.69 18.50
N PRO A 511 -10.97 -19.58 18.90
CA PRO A 511 -10.21 -20.40 17.95
C PRO A 511 -11.06 -21.44 17.20
N LYS A 512 -12.32 -21.66 17.59
CA LYS A 512 -13.28 -22.50 16.86
C LYS A 512 -14.09 -21.72 15.82
N GLU A 513 -13.99 -20.41 15.82
CA GLU A 513 -14.70 -19.50 14.91
C GLU A 513 -13.72 -18.79 13.97
N PHE A 514 -13.15 -17.65 14.40
CA PHE A 514 -12.33 -16.78 13.54
C PHE A 514 -10.85 -16.75 13.90
N ALA A 515 -10.50 -16.96 15.17
CA ALA A 515 -9.11 -16.82 15.61
C ALA A 515 -8.22 -17.91 15.00
N VAL A 516 -7.15 -17.48 14.32
CA VAL A 516 -6.14 -18.35 13.68
C VAL A 516 -4.74 -17.79 13.92
N GLY A 517 -3.71 -18.52 13.48
CA GLY A 517 -2.31 -18.10 13.67
C GLY A 517 -1.92 -16.88 12.82
N SER A 518 -2.67 -16.60 11.73
CA SER A 518 -2.59 -15.38 10.92
C SER A 518 -3.79 -14.47 11.23
N ALA A 519 -3.92 -14.08 12.48
CA ALA A 519 -4.96 -13.26 13.08
C ALA A 519 -6.39 -13.80 12.87
N PHE A 520 -7.03 -13.54 11.70
CA PHE A 520 -8.44 -13.88 11.51
C PHE A 520 -8.71 -14.51 10.15
N THR A 521 -9.50 -15.60 10.15
CA THR A 521 -10.06 -16.15 8.92
C THR A 521 -11.21 -15.31 8.38
N SER A 522 -11.43 -15.31 7.06
CA SER A 522 -12.49 -14.53 6.38
C SER A 522 -13.92 -15.03 6.60
N VAL A 523 -14.08 -16.28 7.00
CA VAL A 523 -15.36 -16.92 7.36
C VAL A 523 -15.14 -17.87 8.52
N THR A 524 -16.18 -18.09 9.35
CA THR A 524 -16.10 -19.04 10.47
C THR A 524 -15.65 -20.42 10.03
N LYS A 525 -14.76 -21.05 10.81
CA LYS A 525 -14.31 -22.44 10.60
C LYS A 525 -15.46 -23.46 10.61
N LYS A 526 -16.63 -23.09 11.15
CA LYS A 526 -17.83 -23.93 11.17
C LYS A 526 -18.58 -23.93 9.83
N CYS A 527 -18.21 -23.07 8.88
CA CYS A 527 -18.84 -23.04 7.57
C CYS A 527 -18.45 -24.27 6.75
N PRO A 528 -19.41 -24.98 6.11
CA PRO A 528 -19.09 -26.12 5.23
C PRO A 528 -18.17 -25.76 4.06
N ALA A 529 -18.22 -24.51 3.61
CA ALA A 529 -17.38 -23.98 2.54
C ALA A 529 -16.00 -23.50 3.03
N TYR A 530 -15.69 -23.57 4.32
CA TYR A 530 -14.40 -23.11 4.85
C TYR A 530 -13.23 -23.88 4.25
N ARG A 531 -12.27 -23.14 3.70
CA ARG A 531 -10.97 -23.65 3.21
C ARG A 531 -9.89 -22.66 3.64
N PRO A 532 -8.96 -23.02 4.54
CA PRO A 532 -7.96 -22.08 5.06
C PRO A 532 -7.04 -21.50 3.99
N GLN A 533 -6.85 -22.22 2.86
CA GLN A 533 -6.11 -21.74 1.68
C GLN A 533 -7.02 -21.14 0.61
N GLY A 534 -8.34 -21.13 0.80
CA GLY A 534 -9.31 -20.76 -0.21
C GLY A 534 -9.60 -21.87 -1.22
N GLY A 535 -10.50 -21.61 -2.15
CA GLY A 535 -10.74 -22.47 -3.29
C GLY A 535 -11.86 -23.51 -3.13
N TRP A 536 -12.78 -23.33 -2.20
CA TRP A 536 -13.99 -24.15 -2.10
C TRP A 536 -14.75 -24.28 -3.43
N ARG A 537 -14.81 -23.21 -4.23
CA ARG A 537 -15.40 -23.22 -5.58
C ARG A 537 -14.40 -23.51 -6.70
N GLY A 538 -13.14 -23.86 -6.38
CA GLY A 538 -12.06 -24.02 -7.33
C GLY A 538 -11.28 -22.71 -7.59
N HIS A 539 -10.20 -22.83 -8.33
CA HIS A 539 -9.27 -21.73 -8.60
C HIS A 539 -9.57 -21.06 -9.92
N PHE A 540 -10.46 -20.07 -9.93
CA PHE A 540 -10.89 -19.43 -11.18
C PHE A 540 -10.07 -18.24 -11.58
N LEU A 541 -9.66 -17.47 -10.59
CA LEU A 541 -8.90 -16.27 -10.81
C LEU A 541 -7.41 -16.60 -10.71
N LYS A 542 -6.64 -16.23 -11.73
CA LYS A 542 -5.18 -16.30 -11.74
C LYS A 542 -4.56 -17.71 -11.75
N GLY A 543 -5.34 -18.76 -11.97
CA GLY A 543 -4.82 -20.11 -12.17
C GLY A 543 -4.24 -20.81 -10.94
N ARG A 544 -4.36 -20.24 -9.74
CA ARG A 544 -4.03 -20.81 -8.42
C ARG A 544 -4.76 -20.04 -7.33
N ASP A 545 -4.41 -20.24 -6.07
CA ASP A 545 -5.05 -19.69 -4.88
C ASP A 545 -5.45 -18.22 -5.07
N GLY A 546 -6.55 -18.00 -5.78
CA GLY A 546 -7.03 -16.71 -6.21
C GLY A 546 -7.66 -15.92 -5.07
N CYS A 547 -8.18 -14.73 -5.40
CA CYS A 547 -8.93 -13.87 -4.51
C CYS A 547 -10.17 -14.58 -3.94
N MET A 548 -10.00 -15.37 -2.87
CA MET A 548 -11.05 -16.18 -2.25
C MET A 548 -11.26 -15.75 -0.80
N TRP A 549 -12.53 -15.54 -0.45
CA TRP A 549 -12.93 -15.12 0.90
C TRP A 549 -13.71 -16.21 1.63
N ASP A 550 -13.31 -17.46 1.41
CA ASP A 550 -13.87 -18.68 1.97
C ASP A 550 -12.99 -19.33 3.03
N GLY A 551 -12.02 -18.61 3.56
CA GLY A 551 -11.14 -19.08 4.64
C GLY A 551 -9.86 -18.30 4.83
N PRO A 552 -9.11 -17.88 3.79
CA PRO A 552 -7.84 -17.17 3.95
C PRO A 552 -7.92 -15.96 4.88
N SER A 553 -6.79 -15.65 5.53
CA SER A 553 -6.60 -14.41 6.28
C SER A 553 -6.19 -13.28 5.34
N TRP A 554 -6.77 -12.11 5.53
CA TRP A 554 -6.56 -10.92 4.70
C TRP A 554 -6.18 -9.71 5.55
N PRO A 555 -4.98 -9.16 5.41
CA PRO A 555 -4.55 -7.94 6.10
C PRO A 555 -5.55 -6.79 6.02
N TYR A 556 -6.23 -6.66 4.87
CA TYR A 556 -7.30 -5.67 4.66
C TYR A 556 -8.35 -5.71 5.78
N THR A 557 -8.97 -6.87 6.00
CA THR A 557 -10.00 -7.02 7.03
C THR A 557 -9.41 -7.16 8.42
N THR A 558 -8.22 -7.74 8.57
CA THR A 558 -7.53 -7.84 9.86
C THR A 558 -7.35 -6.46 10.48
N SER A 559 -6.94 -5.43 9.70
CA SER A 559 -6.81 -4.07 10.20
C SER A 559 -8.15 -3.47 10.69
N ILE A 560 -9.25 -3.72 9.98
CA ILE A 560 -10.61 -3.27 10.38
C ILE A 560 -11.07 -3.99 11.65
N VAL A 561 -10.85 -5.30 11.75
CA VAL A 561 -11.20 -6.10 12.95
C VAL A 561 -10.47 -5.59 14.17
N LEU A 562 -9.17 -5.31 14.03
CA LEU A 562 -8.35 -4.75 15.12
C LEU A 562 -8.83 -3.37 15.55
N ASP A 563 -9.14 -2.49 14.59
CA ASP A 563 -9.71 -1.16 14.91
C ASP A 563 -11.06 -1.28 15.65
N ALA A 564 -11.93 -2.18 15.19
CA ALA A 564 -13.20 -2.45 15.86
C ALA A 564 -13.01 -2.94 17.31
N ILE A 565 -12.14 -3.93 17.53
CA ILE A 565 -11.86 -4.46 18.87
C ILE A 565 -11.32 -3.36 19.78
N ALA A 566 -10.38 -2.55 19.29
CA ALA A 566 -9.78 -1.47 20.07
C ALA A 566 -10.80 -0.37 20.43
N LEU A 567 -11.63 0.06 19.48
CA LEU A 567 -12.69 1.06 19.70
C LEU A 567 -13.69 0.58 20.75
N GLN A 568 -14.13 -0.68 20.66
CA GLN A 568 -15.06 -1.25 21.61
C GLN A 568 -14.40 -1.52 22.97
N SER A 569 -13.10 -1.88 23.00
CA SER A 569 -12.36 -2.03 24.26
C SER A 569 -12.36 -0.72 25.05
N LYS A 570 -11.95 0.39 24.42
CA LYS A 570 -11.94 1.71 25.03
C LYS A 570 -13.33 2.14 25.52
N ARG A 571 -14.36 1.93 24.69
CA ARG A 571 -15.75 2.26 25.03
C ARG A 571 -16.29 1.47 26.22
N HIS A 572 -15.79 0.24 26.42
CA HIS A 572 -16.23 -0.70 27.46
C HIS A 572 -15.13 -0.97 28.49
N GLN A 573 -14.50 0.09 29.01
CA GLN A 573 -13.55 0.06 30.14
C GLN A 573 -12.36 -0.89 29.90
N HIS A 574 -11.81 -0.90 28.71
CA HIS A 574 -10.63 -1.69 28.31
C HIS A 574 -10.82 -3.22 28.43
N ARG A 575 -12.08 -3.69 28.31
CA ARG A 575 -12.44 -5.10 28.46
C ARG A 575 -11.71 -6.03 27.51
N TYR A 576 -11.37 -5.57 26.28
CA TYR A 576 -10.79 -6.38 25.22
C TYR A 576 -9.32 -6.07 24.92
N ASP A 577 -8.62 -5.34 25.79
CA ASP A 577 -7.21 -4.99 25.59
C ASP A 577 -6.32 -6.21 25.36
N ALA A 578 -6.54 -7.30 26.08
CA ALA A 578 -5.81 -8.54 25.91
C ALA A 578 -6.04 -9.21 24.53
N VAL A 579 -7.27 -9.09 24.02
CA VAL A 579 -7.65 -9.57 22.68
C VAL A 579 -6.95 -8.73 21.62
N PHE A 580 -7.05 -7.40 21.72
CA PHE A 580 -6.36 -6.48 20.81
C PHE A 580 -4.85 -6.72 20.80
N ARG A 581 -4.21 -6.76 21.97
CA ARG A 581 -2.77 -7.01 22.12
C ARG A 581 -2.32 -8.28 21.43
N LYS A 582 -3.06 -9.40 21.64
CA LYS A 582 -2.76 -10.67 21.01
C LYS A 582 -2.75 -10.56 19.50
N PHE A 583 -3.86 -10.11 18.92
CA PHE A 583 -4.04 -10.11 17.48
C PHE A 583 -3.28 -8.99 16.75
N LEU A 584 -2.99 -7.87 17.42
CA LEU A 584 -2.06 -6.88 16.90
C LEU A 584 -0.66 -7.50 16.67
N ARG A 585 -0.18 -8.32 17.60
CA ARG A 585 1.10 -9.01 17.43
C ARG A 585 1.07 -10.05 16.32
N GLU A 586 0.00 -10.82 16.21
CA GLU A 586 -0.19 -11.79 15.11
C GLU A 586 -0.23 -11.06 13.76
N TYR A 587 -0.95 -9.95 13.67
CA TYR A 587 -0.97 -9.11 12.47
C TYR A 587 0.40 -8.50 12.14
N CYS A 588 1.17 -8.05 13.13
CA CYS A 588 2.54 -7.61 12.89
C CYS A 588 3.42 -8.75 12.35
N TRP A 589 3.24 -9.99 12.80
CA TRP A 589 3.97 -11.14 12.28
C TRP A 589 3.58 -11.52 10.83
N GLU A 590 2.37 -11.23 10.37
CA GLU A 590 2.02 -11.36 8.95
C GLU A 590 2.91 -10.52 8.01
N HIS A 591 3.55 -9.47 8.54
CA HIS A 591 4.48 -8.64 7.77
C HIS A 591 5.83 -9.33 7.52
N TYR A 592 6.05 -10.51 8.09
CA TYR A 592 7.36 -11.16 8.05
C TYR A 592 7.24 -12.63 7.66
N ARG A 593 8.04 -13.02 6.68
CA ARG A 593 8.15 -14.41 6.27
C ARG A 593 8.73 -15.26 7.40
N ASN A 594 8.12 -16.44 7.62
CA ASN A 594 8.56 -17.39 8.67
C ASN A 594 8.65 -16.76 10.07
N GLN A 595 7.91 -15.71 10.35
CA GLN A 595 8.03 -14.93 11.60
C GLN A 595 9.47 -14.48 11.89
N ASN A 596 10.21 -14.12 10.85
CA ASN A 596 11.58 -13.65 10.94
C ASN A 596 11.64 -12.14 10.65
N LEU A 597 11.98 -11.32 11.64
CA LEU A 597 12.10 -9.86 11.50
C LEU A 597 13.08 -9.43 10.39
N HIS A 598 14.00 -10.31 10.02
CA HIS A 598 14.93 -10.09 8.93
C HIS A 598 14.34 -10.42 7.54
N GLU A 599 13.07 -10.78 7.45
CA GLU A 599 12.39 -11.14 6.21
C GLU A 599 11.05 -10.40 6.06
N PRO A 600 11.06 -9.05 6.00
CA PRO A 600 9.83 -8.28 5.79
C PRO A 600 9.25 -8.59 4.41
N TYR A 601 8.02 -9.08 4.37
CA TYR A 601 7.40 -9.65 3.18
C TYR A 601 5.87 -9.70 3.31
N LEU A 602 5.22 -8.54 3.39
CA LEU A 602 3.76 -8.48 3.44
C LEU A 602 3.17 -8.85 2.08
N VAL A 603 2.21 -9.78 2.07
CA VAL A 603 1.48 -10.19 0.87
C VAL A 603 -0.02 -9.94 1.00
N GLU A 604 -0.75 -10.16 -0.09
CA GLU A 604 -2.17 -9.89 -0.18
C GLU A 604 -3.00 -10.73 0.79
N HIS A 605 -2.74 -12.05 0.89
CA HIS A 605 -3.46 -12.98 1.78
C HIS A 605 -2.65 -14.22 2.14
N TYR A 606 -3.10 -14.89 3.20
CA TYR A 606 -2.41 -16.00 3.83
C TYR A 606 -3.32 -17.20 4.05
N ASN A 607 -2.77 -18.41 4.04
CA ASN A 607 -3.44 -19.57 4.58
C ASN A 607 -3.74 -19.31 6.07
N ALA A 608 -5.01 -19.33 6.43
CA ALA A 608 -5.45 -18.97 7.77
C ALA A 608 -4.85 -19.82 8.89
N GLU A 609 -4.64 -21.12 8.64
CA GLU A 609 -4.16 -22.05 9.66
C GLU A 609 -2.65 -22.16 9.71
N THR A 610 -1.97 -22.12 8.56
CA THR A 610 -0.51 -22.30 8.50
C THR A 610 0.26 -20.99 8.47
N GLY A 611 -0.39 -19.86 8.12
CA GLY A 611 0.29 -18.58 7.87
C GLY A 611 1.10 -18.57 6.57
N GLU A 612 0.96 -19.60 5.71
CA GLU A 612 1.62 -19.65 4.42
C GLU A 612 1.11 -18.53 3.51
N MET A 613 2.01 -17.88 2.82
CA MET A 613 1.71 -16.83 1.86
C MET A 613 1.06 -17.42 0.62
N LEU A 614 -0.11 -16.95 0.26
CA LEU A 614 -0.89 -17.45 -0.87
C LEU A 614 -0.82 -16.56 -2.11
N SER A 615 -0.29 -15.35 -1.97
CA SER A 615 -0.11 -14.40 -3.06
C SER A 615 1.36 -14.24 -3.42
N ASP A 616 1.64 -13.98 -4.72
CA ASP A 616 2.99 -13.63 -5.21
C ASP A 616 3.29 -12.14 -5.08
N GLU A 617 2.27 -11.35 -4.76
CA GLU A 617 2.41 -9.91 -4.62
C GLU A 617 3.05 -9.59 -3.28
N VAL A 618 4.25 -9.04 -3.32
CA VAL A 618 5.00 -8.62 -2.14
C VAL A 618 4.92 -7.10 -1.95
N ASP A 619 5.15 -6.65 -0.72
CA ASP A 619 5.01 -5.26 -0.33
C ASP A 619 3.59 -4.72 -0.61
N TYR A 620 2.59 -5.57 -0.37
CA TYR A 620 1.20 -5.30 -0.70
C TYR A 620 0.54 -4.38 0.32
N ASN A 621 0.11 -3.21 -0.13
CA ASN A 621 -0.36 -2.12 0.73
C ASN A 621 -1.86 -1.86 0.58
N HIS A 622 -2.70 -2.74 1.12
CA HIS A 622 -4.16 -2.59 1.11
C HIS A 622 -4.80 -2.59 2.51
N SER A 623 -4.00 -2.35 3.53
CA SER A 623 -4.43 -2.36 4.94
C SER A 623 -3.78 -1.19 5.69
N PHE A 624 -4.20 -0.90 6.91
CA PHE A 624 -3.57 0.11 7.74
C PHE A 624 -2.99 -0.50 9.03
N LEU A 625 -1.89 0.05 9.52
CA LEU A 625 -1.25 -0.30 10.79
C LEU A 625 -0.70 0.92 11.51
N ILE A 626 -0.20 1.90 10.78
CA ILE A 626 0.33 3.16 11.36
C ILE A 626 -0.74 3.80 12.24
N ASP A 627 -1.95 3.90 11.71
CA ASP A 627 -3.10 4.42 12.42
C ASP A 627 -3.49 3.61 13.67
N LEU A 628 -3.44 2.27 13.56
CA LEU A 628 -3.71 1.40 14.71
C LEU A 628 -2.72 1.63 15.86
N LEU A 629 -1.43 1.79 15.55
CA LEU A 629 -0.41 2.04 16.55
C LEU A 629 -0.57 3.43 17.19
N ILE A 630 -0.84 4.45 16.38
CA ILE A 630 -1.05 5.82 16.89
C ILE A 630 -2.34 5.91 17.71
N ARG A 631 -3.46 5.44 17.16
CA ARG A 631 -4.75 5.61 17.82
C ARG A 631 -4.95 4.70 19.02
N HIS A 632 -4.29 3.54 19.03
CA HIS A 632 -4.59 2.55 20.08
C HIS A 632 -3.40 2.27 20.98
N VAL A 633 -2.16 2.21 20.50
CA VAL A 633 -0.99 2.02 21.37
C VAL A 633 -0.58 3.33 22.04
N ALA A 634 -0.41 4.42 21.27
CA ALA A 634 -0.25 5.75 21.86
C ALA A 634 -1.55 6.27 22.47
N GLY A 635 -2.68 5.78 21.99
CA GLY A 635 -4.02 6.24 22.38
C GLY A 635 -4.47 7.54 21.70
N PHE A 636 -3.67 8.13 20.81
CA PHE A 636 -3.87 9.46 20.26
C PHE A 636 -4.95 9.51 19.18
N THR A 637 -6.04 10.19 19.48
CA THR A 637 -7.18 10.34 18.58
C THR A 637 -7.53 11.83 18.41
N PRO A 638 -7.32 12.44 17.23
CA PRO A 638 -7.77 13.79 16.93
C PRO A 638 -9.30 13.92 17.03
N THR A 639 -9.75 15.03 17.58
CA THR A 639 -11.17 15.41 17.69
C THR A 639 -11.44 16.74 17.01
N GLU A 640 -12.68 17.18 16.90
CA GLU A 640 -13.00 18.49 16.32
C GLU A 640 -12.43 19.68 17.09
N THR A 641 -12.23 19.54 18.39
CA THR A 641 -11.80 20.61 19.29
C THR A 641 -10.39 20.44 19.85
N GLY A 642 -9.71 19.33 19.53
CA GLY A 642 -8.39 19.00 20.06
C GLY A 642 -8.05 17.53 19.83
N PHE A 643 -7.75 16.81 20.90
CA PHE A 643 -7.46 15.38 20.83
C PHE A 643 -7.77 14.66 22.16
N GLU A 644 -7.97 13.37 22.06
CA GLU A 644 -8.03 12.44 23.17
C GLU A 644 -6.77 11.55 23.15
N VAL A 645 -6.25 11.23 24.33
CA VAL A 645 -5.27 10.17 24.54
C VAL A 645 -5.91 9.11 25.42
N ASP A 646 -5.99 7.86 24.94
CA ASP A 646 -6.57 6.72 25.64
C ASP A 646 -5.85 5.44 25.20
N PRO A 647 -4.66 5.12 25.78
CA PRO A 647 -3.82 4.03 25.34
C PRO A 647 -4.36 2.67 25.77
N ILE A 648 -4.25 1.68 24.87
CA ILE A 648 -4.43 0.26 25.19
C ILE A 648 -3.10 -0.34 25.64
N ASP A 649 -3.12 -1.06 26.76
CA ASP A 649 -1.94 -1.77 27.25
C ASP A 649 -1.61 -2.98 26.36
N VAL A 650 -0.59 -2.82 25.52
CA VAL A 650 -0.05 -3.88 24.67
C VAL A 650 1.20 -4.55 25.26
N GLY A 651 1.50 -4.29 26.55
CA GLY A 651 2.60 -4.91 27.28
C GLY A 651 3.98 -4.27 27.04
N LEU A 652 4.02 -3.03 26.57
CA LEU A 652 5.27 -2.29 26.38
C LEU A 652 5.78 -1.70 27.71
N LYS A 653 7.05 -1.94 28.04
CA LYS A 653 7.71 -1.32 29.19
C LYS A 653 8.04 0.15 28.98
N GLN A 654 8.24 0.52 27.72
CA GLN A 654 8.47 1.89 27.30
C GLN A 654 8.09 2.07 25.84
N TYR A 655 7.60 3.27 25.51
CA TYR A 655 7.37 3.71 24.13
C TYR A 655 7.44 5.23 24.02
N GLU A 656 7.72 5.68 22.81
CA GLU A 656 7.73 7.07 22.43
C GLU A 656 7.10 7.18 21.04
N PHE A 657 6.08 8.00 20.91
CA PHE A 657 5.59 8.55 19.64
C PHE A 657 5.97 10.03 19.61
N ASP A 658 6.73 10.43 18.62
CA ASP A 658 7.21 11.80 18.47
C ASP A 658 6.81 12.37 17.12
N ARG A 659 6.60 13.69 17.06
CA ARG A 659 6.20 14.43 15.87
C ARG A 659 4.86 13.97 15.26
N LEU A 660 3.88 13.57 16.08
CA LEU A 660 2.52 13.31 15.61
C LEU A 660 1.89 14.63 15.15
N PRO A 661 1.54 14.78 13.87
CA PRO A 661 0.99 16.04 13.37
C PRO A 661 -0.45 16.25 13.86
N LEU A 662 -0.76 17.48 14.20
CA LEU A 662 -2.12 17.92 14.54
C LEU A 662 -2.28 19.42 14.29
N ARG A 663 -2.93 19.81 13.18
CA ARG A 663 -3.30 21.23 12.91
C ARG A 663 -2.12 22.19 13.03
N GLY A 664 -1.00 21.86 12.41
CA GLY A 664 0.22 22.66 12.47
C GLY A 664 1.08 22.47 13.71
N HIS A 665 0.61 21.74 14.71
CA HIS A 665 1.33 21.37 15.93
C HIS A 665 1.94 19.98 15.84
N PHE A 666 2.91 19.70 16.72
CA PHE A 666 3.46 18.36 16.93
C PHE A 666 3.16 17.87 18.34
N VAL A 667 2.52 16.73 18.42
CA VAL A 667 2.29 16.04 19.68
C VAL A 667 3.33 14.94 19.89
N ARG A 668 3.85 14.84 21.11
CA ARG A 668 4.74 13.77 21.54
C ARG A 668 4.12 13.08 22.74
N ILE A 669 4.13 11.73 22.70
CA ILE A 669 3.60 10.87 23.78
C ILE A 669 4.69 9.89 24.19
N VAL A 670 5.03 9.88 25.47
CA VAL A 670 6.08 9.03 26.02
C VAL A 670 5.59 8.28 27.23
N TYR A 671 5.96 7.03 27.33
CA TYR A 671 5.79 6.22 28.50
C TYR A 671 7.05 5.41 28.82
N GLY A 672 7.38 5.31 30.08
CA GLY A 672 8.41 4.42 30.59
C GLY A 672 8.18 4.10 32.06
N GLU A 673 8.38 2.85 32.48
CA GLU A 673 8.13 2.38 33.85
C GLU A 673 8.83 3.24 34.92
N ARG A 674 9.97 3.87 34.59
CA ARG A 674 10.72 4.76 35.49
C ARG A 674 10.46 6.25 35.25
N GLN A 675 9.96 6.60 34.08
CA GLN A 675 9.80 7.99 33.62
C GLN A 675 8.36 8.49 33.83
N GLY A 676 7.40 7.55 33.90
CA GLY A 676 5.97 7.86 33.87
C GLY A 676 5.44 8.07 32.45
N PHE A 677 4.24 8.59 32.36
CA PHE A 677 3.52 8.90 31.15
C PHE A 677 3.45 10.42 30.93
N GLN A 678 3.76 10.90 29.73
CA GLN A 678 3.80 12.33 29.44
C GLN A 678 3.26 12.61 28.02
N VAL A 679 2.48 13.68 27.90
CA VAL A 679 2.02 14.25 26.64
C VAL A 679 2.54 15.68 26.52
N THR A 680 3.16 15.99 25.38
CA THR A 680 3.64 17.36 25.07
C THR A 680 3.09 17.83 23.73
N ILE A 681 2.91 19.15 23.61
CA ILE A 681 2.61 19.84 22.35
C ILE A 681 3.71 20.84 22.11
N ASP A 682 4.38 20.79 20.96
CA ASP A 682 5.50 21.68 20.58
C ASP A 682 6.58 21.80 21.67
N GLY A 683 6.79 20.71 22.42
CA GLY A 683 7.75 20.64 23.52
C GLY A 683 7.21 21.06 24.89
N GLU A 684 6.02 21.65 24.98
CA GLU A 684 5.39 22.00 26.27
C GLU A 684 4.59 20.83 26.83
N THR A 685 4.78 20.47 28.09
CA THR A 685 4.05 19.39 28.75
C THR A 685 2.64 19.85 29.06
N VAL A 686 1.64 19.15 28.47
CA VAL A 686 0.22 19.40 28.71
C VAL A 686 -0.42 18.37 29.64
N PHE A 687 0.22 17.19 29.78
CA PHE A 687 -0.25 16.15 30.70
C PHE A 687 0.89 15.28 31.20
N GLN A 688 0.81 14.84 32.46
CA GLN A 688 1.75 13.92 33.08
C GLN A 688 1.06 13.02 34.12
N ALA A 689 1.39 11.72 34.12
CA ALA A 689 0.89 10.72 35.05
C ALA A 689 1.95 9.65 35.33
N GLU A 690 1.75 8.79 36.33
CA GLU A 690 2.64 7.66 36.62
C GLU A 690 2.53 6.54 35.59
N LYS A 691 1.32 6.35 35.05
CA LYS A 691 0.97 5.32 34.06
C LYS A 691 0.15 5.92 32.94
N PRO A 692 0.10 5.23 31.76
CA PRO A 692 -0.82 5.60 30.70
C PRO A 692 -2.26 5.65 31.21
N GLU A 693 -2.93 6.76 30.99
CA GLU A 693 -4.33 6.97 31.36
C GLU A 693 -5.01 7.93 30.38
N ARG A 694 -6.34 7.92 30.41
CA ARG A 694 -7.15 8.75 29.55
C ARG A 694 -7.00 10.25 29.84
N TYR A 695 -6.75 11.01 28.78
CA TYR A 695 -6.62 12.47 28.83
C TYR A 695 -7.33 13.13 27.64
N LEU A 696 -8.01 14.23 27.88
CA LEU A 696 -8.64 15.08 26.85
C LEU A 696 -7.97 16.44 26.82
N HIS A 697 -7.62 16.89 25.63
CA HIS A 697 -7.05 18.22 25.40
C HIS A 697 -7.89 19.00 24.39
N THR A 698 -8.11 20.30 24.68
CA THR A 698 -8.76 21.24 23.77
C THR A 698 -7.70 22.23 23.27
N LEU A 699 -7.60 22.36 21.95
CA LEU A 699 -6.69 23.31 21.29
C LEU A 699 -7.33 24.69 21.16
#